data_17db1088d30d10ea54cb8f4c4f0b4938
#
_entry.id   17db1088d30d10ea54cb8f4c4f0b4938
#
_cell.length_a   1.000
_cell.length_b   1.000
_cell.length_c   1.000
_cell.angle_alpha   90.00
_cell.angle_beta   90.00
_cell.angle_gamma   90.00
#
_symmetry.space_group_name_H-M   'P 1'
#
loop_
_entity.id
_entity.type
_entity.pdbx_description
1 polymer ?
#
loop_
_entity_poly.entity_id
_entity_poly.type
_entity_poly.pdbx_seq_one_letter_code
_entity_poly.pdbx_strand_id
1 'polypeptide(L)'
;MQEHLIVTLDGTDYLVEPGTNLLEFIKSRNTFVPSICYNESMGPIQTCDTCMVEIDGQIERACSTTIDRPMTVNTENNEVKSSQKEALDRILEKHMLYCTVCDYNNGDCEIHNTMDEWGLQHQTYEYKEKPYEKDYGPFYRYDPNQCILCGRCVEACQDIEVNETIRIDWDREHPRVIWDNDVPINESSCVSCGQCATVCPCNAMMEVNMEGNAGYMTDTEPGSLAAMIDLTKKAEPGYGPLFAISDSEAEMRKERINKTKTVCTYCGVGCSFEVWTKDREVLKVQPSHDSPANKVATCVKGKFSWGHINSDQRLTKPLVRKNGEFHEVEWDEALKVVVDNFSQIKNQYGGEALAFIASSKGTNEESYLMQKLSRQVFGSNNVDNCSRYCQAPATKGLFRTVGHGGDSGSIEDLEKAAMTVLIGTNTAEAHPVIASRMKRAQKLFGQRSHVFDIRKHEMAERADEFYQPKPGTDLVWLGAATKYIIDHDLHDKAFIDEWVDNFDDYYASLEPFTMEFAEEATGIPKERLIKFAEEAAKAETVAICWAMGITQQDIGSDSSTAISNFLLATGNYRKPGSGAYPLRGHNNVQGASDMGSMPDQFTGYQRVVDDDVRAKFEKEYGVTLNPTPGRDNHQMMEGIHNDEIHSLYLYGEDTGIVDSNINFVQSALEKVDFLVVQDEFLTFTASYADVVLPASPSLEKDGTFTNTERRIQRINQALTPLGDSKPDWVIFQMIAKEFGFDWNYNYPGDIMDEIARLTPLYAGVSYDRLQGFDSLQWPVHEDGTDEALLYLEGFNFENKKAKFYPLSFDNFFKEDEVYDLHVNNGRLLEHFHEGNMTYQTEMIKYKMPNTFVEISPELAKDRNIHEGAEVKLISTTGEAKLIVHVTDRVKGKEIYIPLNNDAMVHGDMGAINLL
;
A
#
# COMPACT_ATOMS: atom_id res chain seq x y z
N MET A 1 -34.90 -19.57 0.40
CA MET A 1 -35.27 -18.80 -0.81
C MET A 1 -35.49 -17.38 -0.31
N GLN A 2 -34.61 -16.45 -0.67
CA GLN A 2 -34.87 -15.03 -0.41
C GLN A 2 -36.16 -14.63 -1.17
N GLU A 3 -37.13 -14.02 -0.47
CA GLU A 3 -38.33 -13.49 -1.13
C GLU A 3 -37.91 -12.27 -1.95
N HIS A 4 -37.90 -12.39 -3.27
CA HIS A 4 -37.66 -11.27 -4.17
C HIS A 4 -38.89 -10.40 -4.21
N LEU A 5 -38.72 -9.09 -4.27
CA LEU A 5 -39.80 -8.09 -4.40
C LEU A 5 -39.98 -7.75 -5.88
N ILE A 6 -41.20 -7.41 -6.25
CA ILE A 6 -41.51 -6.91 -7.61
C ILE A 6 -41.38 -5.40 -7.61
N VAL A 7 -40.52 -4.88 -8.49
CA VAL A 7 -40.40 -3.45 -8.79
C VAL A 7 -40.81 -3.26 -10.25
N THR A 8 -41.84 -2.45 -10.46
CA THR A 8 -42.27 -2.05 -11.82
C THR A 8 -41.53 -0.75 -12.17
N LEU A 9 -40.51 -0.83 -13.02
CA LEU A 9 -39.74 0.34 -13.51
C LEU A 9 -40.19 0.70 -14.92
N ASP A 10 -40.74 1.90 -15.10
CA ASP A 10 -41.26 2.44 -16.37
C ASP A 10 -42.14 1.44 -17.13
N GLY A 11 -43.01 0.75 -16.37
CA GLY A 11 -43.95 -0.24 -16.90
C GLY A 11 -43.42 -1.64 -17.10
N THR A 12 -42.16 -1.93 -16.71
CA THR A 12 -41.55 -3.27 -16.80
C THR A 12 -41.30 -3.83 -15.39
N ASP A 13 -41.74 -5.07 -15.18
CA ASP A 13 -41.58 -5.74 -13.87
C ASP A 13 -40.24 -6.44 -13.75
N TYR A 14 -39.59 -6.26 -12.59
CA TYR A 14 -38.32 -6.87 -12.21
C TYR A 14 -38.42 -7.53 -10.84
N LEU A 15 -37.72 -8.66 -10.67
CA LEU A 15 -37.51 -9.28 -9.37
C LEU A 15 -36.23 -8.73 -8.77
N VAL A 16 -36.34 -8.13 -7.57
CA VAL A 16 -35.23 -7.43 -6.89
C VAL A 16 -35.09 -7.96 -5.47
N GLU A 17 -33.86 -8.05 -4.99
CA GLU A 17 -33.60 -8.44 -3.59
C GLU A 17 -34.01 -7.32 -2.62
N PRO A 18 -34.69 -7.64 -1.50
CA PRO A 18 -34.97 -6.67 -0.46
C PRO A 18 -33.68 -6.03 0.08
N GLY A 19 -33.71 -4.74 0.35
CA GLY A 19 -32.54 -4.01 0.83
C GLY A 19 -31.73 -3.33 -0.26
N THR A 20 -32.00 -3.60 -1.54
CA THR A 20 -31.31 -2.96 -2.68
C THR A 20 -31.59 -1.46 -2.72
N ASN A 21 -30.58 -0.63 -2.96
CA ASN A 21 -30.76 0.81 -3.20
C ASN A 21 -31.47 1.04 -4.54
N LEU A 22 -32.52 1.87 -4.53
CA LEU A 22 -33.34 2.08 -5.73
C LEU A 22 -32.56 2.75 -6.88
N LEU A 23 -31.68 3.70 -6.62
CA LEU A 23 -30.89 4.36 -7.65
C LEU A 23 -29.92 3.38 -8.32
N GLU A 24 -29.24 2.54 -7.54
CA GLU A 24 -28.34 1.51 -8.07
C GLU A 24 -29.10 0.48 -8.89
N PHE A 25 -30.25 0.06 -8.44
CA PHE A 25 -31.15 -0.80 -9.23
C PHE A 25 -31.52 -0.16 -10.56
N ILE A 26 -31.99 1.11 -10.59
CA ILE A 26 -32.34 1.84 -11.80
C ILE A 26 -31.14 1.89 -12.77
N LYS A 27 -29.94 2.27 -12.27
CA LYS A 27 -28.71 2.31 -13.05
C LYS A 27 -28.31 0.94 -13.61
N SER A 28 -28.52 -0.14 -12.86
CA SER A 28 -28.25 -1.51 -13.32
C SER A 28 -29.13 -1.96 -14.48
N ARG A 29 -30.22 -1.21 -14.77
CA ARG A 29 -31.11 -1.44 -15.92
C ARG A 29 -30.80 -0.51 -17.08
N ASN A 30 -29.65 0.18 -17.06
CA ASN A 30 -29.27 1.19 -18.07
C ASN A 30 -30.28 2.32 -18.22
N THR A 31 -31.02 2.66 -17.14
CA THR A 31 -31.94 3.78 -17.11
C THR A 31 -31.25 4.99 -16.48
N PHE A 32 -31.18 6.08 -17.23
CA PHE A 32 -30.53 7.30 -16.77
C PHE A 32 -31.41 8.06 -15.77
N VAL A 33 -30.86 8.33 -14.60
CA VAL A 33 -31.39 9.26 -13.60
C VAL A 33 -30.24 10.12 -13.08
N PRO A 34 -30.31 11.46 -13.20
CA PRO A 34 -29.26 12.35 -12.69
C PRO A 34 -29.02 12.12 -11.21
N SER A 35 -27.75 12.06 -10.77
CA SER A 35 -27.45 11.70 -9.37
C SER A 35 -26.15 12.34 -8.87
N ILE A 36 -25.99 13.64 -9.06
CA ILE A 36 -24.72 14.39 -8.93
C ILE A 36 -24.08 14.29 -7.54
N CYS A 37 -24.85 14.34 -6.45
CA CYS A 37 -24.24 14.23 -5.10
C CYS A 37 -24.08 12.77 -4.62
N TYR A 38 -24.64 11.79 -5.33
CA TYR A 38 -24.52 10.39 -4.97
C TYR A 38 -23.16 9.83 -5.39
N ASN A 39 -22.56 9.05 -4.51
CA ASN A 39 -21.38 8.26 -4.83
C ASN A 39 -21.54 6.88 -4.18
N GLU A 40 -21.31 5.83 -4.96
CA GLU A 40 -21.52 4.43 -4.54
C GLU A 40 -20.74 4.06 -3.27
N SER A 41 -19.53 4.58 -3.10
CA SER A 41 -18.70 4.30 -1.92
C SER A 41 -19.11 5.06 -0.65
N MET A 42 -19.89 6.13 -0.78
CA MET A 42 -20.32 6.98 0.34
C MET A 42 -21.84 6.93 0.56
N GLY A 43 -22.58 6.44 -0.43
CA GLY A 43 -24.05 6.44 -0.39
C GLY A 43 -24.68 7.81 -0.67
N PRO A 44 -25.93 8.03 -0.20
CA PRO A 44 -26.71 9.21 -0.50
C PRO A 44 -26.35 10.40 0.39
N ILE A 45 -25.77 11.47 -0.18
CA ILE A 45 -25.48 12.72 0.54
C ILE A 45 -26.73 13.64 0.60
N GLN A 46 -27.64 13.49 -0.32
CA GLN A 46 -28.97 14.15 -0.35
C GLN A 46 -28.95 15.70 -0.44
N THR A 47 -27.92 16.27 -1.09
CA THR A 47 -27.76 17.73 -1.20
C THR A 47 -28.22 18.31 -2.54
N CYS A 48 -28.39 17.49 -3.60
CA CYS A 48 -28.61 18.00 -4.96
C CYS A 48 -30.05 17.88 -5.48
N ASP A 49 -30.84 16.91 -5.01
CA ASP A 49 -32.19 16.58 -5.48
C ASP A 49 -32.33 16.21 -6.96
N THR A 50 -31.21 15.88 -7.63
CA THR A 50 -31.28 15.55 -9.05
C THR A 50 -31.82 14.15 -9.33
N CYS A 51 -31.78 13.23 -8.34
CA CYS A 51 -32.24 11.84 -8.48
C CYS A 51 -33.72 11.64 -8.18
N MET A 52 -34.55 12.67 -8.38
CA MET A 52 -35.99 12.56 -8.14
C MET A 52 -36.64 11.63 -9.16
N VAL A 53 -37.47 10.71 -8.68
CA VAL A 53 -38.32 9.78 -9.46
C VAL A 53 -39.71 9.73 -8.85
N GLU A 54 -40.71 9.26 -9.57
CA GLU A 54 -42.02 8.98 -8.98
C GLU A 54 -42.03 7.55 -8.45
N ILE A 55 -42.40 7.40 -7.17
CA ILE A 55 -42.60 6.12 -6.49
C ILE A 55 -44.03 6.04 -6.00
N ASP A 56 -44.83 5.10 -6.50
CA ASP A 56 -46.25 4.92 -6.13
C ASP A 56 -47.09 6.22 -6.21
N GLY A 57 -46.77 7.11 -7.17
CA GLY A 57 -47.45 8.38 -7.38
C GLY A 57 -46.91 9.55 -6.55
N GLN A 58 -45.78 9.43 -5.90
CA GLN A 58 -45.12 10.52 -5.17
C GLN A 58 -43.70 10.75 -5.68
N ILE A 59 -43.24 12.01 -5.73
CA ILE A 59 -41.90 12.38 -6.14
C ILE A 59 -40.96 12.23 -4.95
N GLU A 60 -39.99 11.29 -5.07
CA GLU A 60 -39.04 10.95 -4.03
C GLU A 60 -37.61 10.81 -4.58
N ARG A 61 -36.60 10.82 -3.68
CA ARG A 61 -35.19 10.64 -4.04
C ARG A 61 -34.87 9.15 -4.22
N ALA A 62 -34.48 8.75 -5.42
CA ALA A 62 -34.05 7.38 -5.67
C ALA A 62 -32.79 7.00 -4.87
N CYS A 63 -31.84 7.93 -4.68
CA CYS A 63 -30.56 7.66 -4.01
C CYS A 63 -30.69 7.25 -2.53
N SER A 64 -31.76 7.70 -1.83
CA SER A 64 -31.99 7.40 -0.42
C SER A 64 -33.14 6.42 -0.18
N THR A 65 -33.71 5.87 -1.24
CA THR A 65 -34.79 4.89 -1.15
C THR A 65 -34.25 3.48 -1.21
N THR A 66 -34.64 2.67 -0.21
CA THR A 66 -34.31 1.23 -0.18
C THR A 66 -35.53 0.44 -0.63
N ILE A 67 -35.34 -0.56 -1.46
CA ILE A 67 -36.39 -1.47 -1.93
C ILE A 67 -36.74 -2.46 -0.81
N ASP A 68 -37.77 -2.16 -0.01
CA ASP A 68 -38.25 -2.98 1.11
C ASP A 68 -39.66 -3.55 0.90
N ARG A 69 -40.33 -3.14 -0.18
CA ARG A 69 -41.66 -3.54 -0.59
C ARG A 69 -41.82 -3.53 -2.10
N PRO A 70 -42.81 -4.19 -2.68
CA PRO A 70 -43.19 -3.98 -4.07
C PRO A 70 -43.52 -2.51 -4.32
N MET A 71 -43.00 -1.94 -5.42
CA MET A 71 -43.21 -0.53 -5.77
C MET A 71 -43.29 -0.30 -7.26
N THR A 72 -43.96 0.77 -7.68
CA THR A 72 -43.98 1.25 -9.05
C THR A 72 -43.18 2.52 -9.16
N VAL A 73 -42.18 2.52 -10.05
CA VAL A 73 -41.24 3.61 -10.25
C VAL A 73 -41.36 4.14 -11.68
N ASN A 74 -41.46 5.45 -11.81
CA ASN A 74 -41.49 6.13 -13.11
C ASN A 74 -40.36 7.18 -13.15
N THR A 75 -39.52 7.13 -14.18
CA THR A 75 -38.34 8.01 -14.34
C THR A 75 -38.56 9.07 -15.43
N GLU A 76 -39.65 9.00 -16.24
CA GLU A 76 -39.76 9.73 -17.50
C GLU A 76 -40.99 10.67 -17.57
N ASN A 77 -41.88 10.69 -16.55
CA ASN A 77 -43.06 11.55 -16.62
C ASN A 77 -42.75 13.03 -16.43
N ASN A 78 -43.72 13.89 -16.76
CA ASN A 78 -43.55 15.35 -16.73
C ASN A 78 -43.23 15.92 -15.34
N GLU A 79 -43.75 15.32 -14.27
CA GLU A 79 -43.48 15.78 -12.89
C GLU A 79 -42.05 15.46 -12.47
N VAL A 80 -41.58 14.25 -12.79
CA VAL A 80 -40.18 13.83 -12.59
C VAL A 80 -39.23 14.76 -13.36
N LYS A 81 -39.44 14.93 -14.67
CA LYS A 81 -38.58 15.80 -15.50
C LYS A 81 -38.60 17.26 -15.04
N SER A 82 -39.72 17.77 -14.58
CA SER A 82 -39.82 19.13 -14.01
C SER A 82 -39.01 19.25 -12.73
N SER A 83 -39.13 18.27 -11.83
CA SER A 83 -38.39 18.26 -10.57
C SER A 83 -36.88 18.12 -10.78
N GLN A 84 -36.46 17.22 -11.66
CA GLN A 84 -35.04 17.07 -12.04
C GLN A 84 -34.48 18.35 -12.63
N LYS A 85 -35.23 19.00 -13.57
CA LYS A 85 -34.78 20.26 -14.22
C LYS A 85 -34.59 21.37 -13.19
N GLU A 86 -35.51 21.53 -12.27
CA GLU A 86 -35.39 22.55 -11.21
C GLU A 86 -34.15 22.30 -10.33
N ALA A 87 -33.86 21.03 -10.00
CA ALA A 87 -32.71 20.67 -9.24
C ALA A 87 -31.39 20.95 -10.00
N LEU A 88 -31.33 20.63 -11.29
CA LEU A 88 -30.19 20.91 -12.16
C LEU A 88 -29.99 22.44 -12.32
N ASP A 89 -31.05 23.22 -12.54
CA ASP A 89 -30.96 24.70 -12.62
C ASP A 89 -30.43 25.32 -11.30
N ARG A 90 -30.83 24.82 -10.13
CA ARG A 90 -30.29 25.27 -8.83
C ARG A 90 -28.79 24.99 -8.68
N ILE A 91 -28.29 23.89 -9.26
CA ILE A 91 -26.85 23.60 -9.28
C ILE A 91 -26.14 24.65 -10.13
N LEU A 92 -26.70 25.03 -11.27
CA LEU A 92 -26.12 25.98 -12.21
C LEU A 92 -26.10 27.43 -11.69
N GLU A 93 -26.85 27.76 -10.63
CA GLU A 93 -26.60 29.03 -9.92
C GLU A 93 -25.19 29.14 -9.34
N LYS A 94 -24.53 27.99 -9.06
CA LYS A 94 -23.23 27.90 -8.44
C LYS A 94 -22.14 27.48 -9.41
N HIS A 95 -22.50 27.07 -10.64
CA HIS A 95 -21.60 26.55 -11.64
C HIS A 95 -21.97 27.08 -13.02
N MET A 96 -21.07 27.82 -13.63
CA MET A 96 -21.33 28.44 -14.95
C MET A 96 -20.98 27.47 -16.08
N LEU A 97 -21.89 27.30 -17.02
CA LEU A 97 -21.67 26.49 -18.23
C LEU A 97 -20.83 27.27 -19.26
N TYR A 98 -19.52 27.13 -19.20
CA TYR A 98 -18.59 27.60 -20.24
C TYR A 98 -17.71 26.43 -20.73
N CYS A 99 -18.29 25.27 -20.86
CA CYS A 99 -17.61 23.99 -21.06
C CYS A 99 -16.68 23.97 -22.28
N THR A 100 -17.00 24.69 -23.35
CA THR A 100 -16.17 24.80 -24.57
C THR A 100 -14.74 25.29 -24.26
N VAL A 101 -14.60 26.21 -23.31
CA VAL A 101 -13.30 26.80 -22.90
C VAL A 101 -12.89 26.39 -21.49
N CYS A 102 -13.60 25.44 -20.89
CA CYS A 102 -13.29 24.95 -19.54
C CYS A 102 -12.07 24.05 -19.57
N ASP A 103 -11.05 24.43 -18.82
CA ASP A 103 -9.82 23.65 -18.67
C ASP A 103 -9.91 22.55 -17.59
N TYR A 104 -11.06 22.42 -16.92
CA TYR A 104 -11.28 21.42 -15.88
C TYR A 104 -12.01 20.16 -16.37
N ASN A 105 -12.59 20.20 -17.55
CA ASN A 105 -13.28 19.06 -18.14
C ASN A 105 -12.32 18.26 -19.01
N ASN A 106 -11.98 17.06 -18.58
CA ASN A 106 -11.13 16.09 -19.28
C ASN A 106 -11.95 14.87 -19.77
N GLY A 107 -13.25 15.03 -19.93
CA GLY A 107 -14.22 13.97 -20.18
C GLY A 107 -14.73 13.30 -18.89
N ASP A 108 -14.27 13.73 -17.71
CA ASP A 108 -14.63 13.21 -16.39
C ASP A 108 -15.49 14.18 -15.55
N CYS A 109 -15.92 15.32 -16.11
CA CYS A 109 -16.80 16.24 -15.43
C CYS A 109 -18.24 15.71 -15.39
N GLU A 110 -18.67 15.19 -14.24
CA GLU A 110 -20.03 14.63 -14.10
C GLU A 110 -21.13 15.68 -14.27
N ILE A 111 -20.85 16.97 -14.00
CA ILE A 111 -21.79 18.05 -14.27
C ILE A 111 -22.05 18.19 -15.79
N HIS A 112 -20.99 18.28 -16.57
CA HIS A 112 -21.09 18.33 -18.02
C HIS A 112 -21.82 17.11 -18.59
N ASN A 113 -21.36 15.91 -18.23
CA ASN A 113 -21.94 14.66 -18.74
C ASN A 113 -23.41 14.51 -18.37
N THR A 114 -23.79 14.86 -17.11
CA THR A 114 -25.18 14.82 -16.64
C THR A 114 -26.07 15.83 -17.37
N MET A 115 -25.58 17.06 -17.62
CA MET A 115 -26.35 18.08 -18.32
C MET A 115 -26.56 17.70 -19.77
N ASP A 116 -25.56 17.15 -20.44
CA ASP A 116 -25.63 16.68 -21.82
C ASP A 116 -26.62 15.52 -21.96
N GLU A 117 -26.45 14.44 -21.16
CA GLU A 117 -27.34 13.28 -21.21
C GLU A 117 -28.81 13.61 -20.85
N TRP A 118 -29.00 14.55 -19.92
CA TRP A 118 -30.34 15.06 -19.61
C TRP A 118 -30.92 15.94 -20.70
N GLY A 119 -30.10 16.45 -21.64
CA GLY A 119 -30.49 17.36 -22.72
C GLY A 119 -30.69 18.81 -22.28
N LEU A 120 -30.04 19.27 -21.19
CA LEU A 120 -30.12 20.63 -20.68
C LEU A 120 -29.18 21.56 -21.44
N GLN A 121 -29.72 22.38 -22.33
CA GLN A 121 -28.92 23.31 -23.16
C GLN A 121 -28.87 24.75 -22.63
N HIS A 122 -29.68 25.11 -21.64
CA HIS A 122 -29.66 26.45 -20.99
C HIS A 122 -30.13 26.34 -19.54
N GLN A 123 -29.53 27.18 -18.71
CA GLN A 123 -29.89 27.33 -17.32
C GLN A 123 -30.98 28.42 -17.16
N THR A 124 -31.89 28.18 -16.23
CA THR A 124 -32.96 29.12 -15.92
C THR A 124 -32.48 30.19 -14.93
N TYR A 125 -31.59 29.85 -14.01
CA TYR A 125 -31.08 30.73 -12.97
C TYR A 125 -29.77 31.39 -13.38
N GLU A 126 -29.60 32.66 -13.00
CA GLU A 126 -28.37 33.39 -13.21
C GLU A 126 -27.25 32.84 -12.29
N TYR A 127 -26.04 32.67 -12.86
CA TYR A 127 -24.88 32.30 -12.10
C TYR A 127 -24.51 33.38 -11.08
N LYS A 128 -24.32 32.99 -9.83
CA LYS A 128 -23.89 33.86 -8.74
C LYS A 128 -22.39 33.75 -8.52
N GLU A 129 -21.66 34.77 -8.98
CA GLU A 129 -20.20 34.84 -8.79
C GLU A 129 -19.86 34.88 -7.30
N LYS A 130 -18.78 34.18 -6.91
CA LYS A 130 -18.27 34.11 -5.53
C LYS A 130 -16.98 34.93 -5.42
N PRO A 131 -16.78 35.71 -4.34
CA PRO A 131 -15.62 36.58 -4.18
C PRO A 131 -14.40 35.82 -3.61
N TYR A 132 -14.09 34.64 -4.12
CA TYR A 132 -13.02 33.83 -3.60
C TYR A 132 -11.98 33.51 -4.68
N GLU A 133 -10.72 33.51 -4.27
CA GLU A 133 -9.60 33.02 -5.06
C GLU A 133 -9.47 31.51 -4.92
N LYS A 134 -8.75 30.87 -5.84
CA LYS A 134 -8.38 29.45 -5.74
C LYS A 134 -7.42 29.26 -4.58
N ASP A 135 -7.57 28.16 -3.85
CA ASP A 135 -6.66 27.73 -2.80
C ASP A 135 -5.79 26.56 -3.33
N TYR A 136 -4.48 26.74 -3.32
CA TYR A 136 -3.50 25.78 -3.82
C TYR A 136 -2.79 25.08 -2.67
N GLY A 137 -3.07 23.78 -2.54
CA GLY A 137 -2.23 22.90 -1.76
C GLY A 137 -1.03 22.40 -2.57
N PRO A 138 -0.14 21.59 -1.96
CA PRO A 138 1.03 21.09 -2.67
C PRO A 138 0.69 20.08 -3.79
N PHE A 139 -0.46 19.39 -3.73
CA PHE A 139 -0.82 18.31 -4.65
C PHE A 139 -2.11 18.53 -5.42
N TYR A 140 -3.03 19.26 -4.86
CA TYR A 140 -4.33 19.58 -5.46
C TYR A 140 -4.75 21.00 -5.09
N ARG A 141 -5.67 21.53 -5.87
CA ARG A 141 -6.24 22.84 -5.66
C ARG A 141 -7.74 22.81 -5.46
N TYR A 142 -8.29 23.83 -4.84
CA TYR A 142 -9.71 24.09 -4.73
C TYR A 142 -10.12 25.38 -5.41
N ASP A 143 -11.09 25.33 -6.32
CA ASP A 143 -11.72 26.49 -6.96
C ASP A 143 -13.14 26.69 -6.41
N PRO A 144 -13.36 27.63 -5.50
CA PRO A 144 -14.68 27.91 -4.95
C PRO A 144 -15.72 28.32 -6.01
N ASN A 145 -15.27 28.94 -7.13
CA ASN A 145 -16.17 29.42 -8.19
C ASN A 145 -16.78 28.29 -9.01
N GLN A 146 -16.10 27.13 -9.10
CA GLN A 146 -16.61 25.94 -9.75
C GLN A 146 -17.36 25.00 -8.79
N CYS A 147 -17.23 25.21 -7.48
CA CYS A 147 -17.79 24.33 -6.47
C CYS A 147 -19.32 24.43 -6.37
N ILE A 148 -20.02 23.32 -6.52
CA ILE A 148 -21.47 23.20 -6.42
C ILE A 148 -22.00 22.93 -5.01
N LEU A 149 -21.09 22.78 -4.02
CA LEU A 149 -21.41 22.47 -2.62
C LEU A 149 -22.15 21.13 -2.44
N CYS A 150 -21.83 20.11 -3.23
CA CYS A 150 -22.48 18.80 -3.18
C CYS A 150 -22.16 17.97 -1.93
N GLY A 151 -21.08 18.30 -1.21
CA GLY A 151 -20.68 17.59 0.02
C GLY A 151 -19.82 16.34 -0.20
N ARG A 152 -19.61 15.83 -1.42
CA ARG A 152 -18.84 14.59 -1.64
C ARG A 152 -17.44 14.63 -1.02
N CYS A 153 -16.72 15.76 -1.13
CA CYS A 153 -15.37 15.90 -0.56
C CYS A 153 -15.39 15.89 0.98
N VAL A 154 -16.47 16.36 1.60
CA VAL A 154 -16.68 16.34 3.05
C VAL A 154 -16.88 14.90 3.50
N GLU A 155 -17.83 14.17 2.90
CA GLU A 155 -18.11 12.77 3.22
C GLU A 155 -16.86 11.89 2.99
N ALA A 156 -16.13 12.10 1.89
CA ALA A 156 -14.89 11.36 1.63
C ALA A 156 -13.83 11.59 2.73
N CYS A 157 -13.71 12.82 3.24
CA CYS A 157 -12.79 13.14 4.33
C CYS A 157 -13.29 12.61 5.69
N GLN A 158 -14.60 12.60 5.90
CA GLN A 158 -15.21 12.18 7.18
C GLN A 158 -15.38 10.67 7.30
N ASP A 159 -15.79 9.98 6.23
CA ASP A 159 -16.25 8.59 6.31
C ASP A 159 -15.41 7.59 5.50
N ILE A 160 -14.50 8.05 4.63
CA ILE A 160 -13.54 7.17 3.94
C ILE A 160 -12.16 7.28 4.59
N GLU A 161 -11.58 8.48 4.65
CA GLU A 161 -10.26 8.72 5.26
C GLU A 161 -10.36 8.82 6.78
N VAL A 162 -11.47 9.37 7.27
CA VAL A 162 -11.70 9.66 8.70
C VAL A 162 -10.61 10.58 9.27
N ASN A 163 -10.23 11.59 8.47
CA ASN A 163 -9.32 12.67 8.90
C ASN A 163 -10.07 13.92 9.37
N GLU A 164 -11.32 14.10 8.89
CA GLU A 164 -12.28 15.11 9.34
C GLU A 164 -11.85 16.58 9.20
N THR A 165 -10.89 16.84 8.31
CA THR A 165 -10.30 18.18 8.07
C THR A 165 -11.25 19.09 7.27
N ILE A 166 -12.08 18.52 6.38
CA ILE A 166 -12.89 19.28 5.41
C ILE A 166 -14.32 19.41 5.90
N ARG A 167 -14.86 20.63 5.80
CA ARG A 167 -16.29 20.92 6.02
C ARG A 167 -16.79 22.04 5.11
N ILE A 168 -18.11 22.19 4.96
CA ILE A 168 -18.73 23.35 4.31
C ILE A 168 -19.09 24.37 5.39
N ASP A 169 -18.63 25.60 5.24
CA ASP A 169 -19.01 26.74 6.08
C ASP A 169 -20.28 27.38 5.49
N TRP A 170 -21.42 27.01 6.07
CA TRP A 170 -22.75 27.48 5.66
C TRP A 170 -23.13 28.84 6.25
N ASP A 171 -22.39 29.32 7.26
CA ASP A 171 -22.72 30.56 7.98
C ASP A 171 -22.27 31.82 7.23
N ARG A 172 -21.56 31.67 6.12
CA ARG A 172 -21.09 32.77 5.25
C ARG A 172 -22.16 33.23 4.27
N GLU A 173 -22.09 34.48 3.88
CA GLU A 173 -22.91 35.02 2.80
C GLU A 173 -22.76 34.21 1.49
N HIS A 174 -21.50 33.75 1.21
CA HIS A 174 -21.20 32.83 0.12
C HIS A 174 -20.59 31.56 0.72
N PRO A 175 -21.35 30.48 0.96
CA PRO A 175 -20.83 29.24 1.51
C PRO A 175 -19.69 28.66 0.67
N ARG A 176 -18.69 28.09 1.34
CA ARG A 176 -17.58 27.41 0.67
C ARG A 176 -17.04 26.24 1.49
N VAL A 177 -16.26 25.38 0.85
CA VAL A 177 -15.49 24.32 1.54
C VAL A 177 -14.30 24.99 2.21
N ILE A 178 -14.01 24.57 3.44
CA ILE A 178 -12.89 25.02 4.26
C ILE A 178 -12.17 23.85 4.90
N TRP A 179 -10.90 24.07 5.26
CA TRP A 179 -10.04 23.13 5.97
C TRP A 179 -9.84 23.61 7.39
N ASP A 180 -9.97 22.71 8.37
CA ASP A 180 -9.88 22.99 9.81
C ASP A 180 -10.68 24.24 10.21
N ASN A 181 -10.02 25.26 10.73
CA ASN A 181 -10.61 26.55 11.11
C ASN A 181 -10.43 27.62 10.02
N ASP A 182 -10.54 27.24 8.74
CA ASP A 182 -10.42 28.11 7.58
C ASP A 182 -8.97 28.56 7.30
N VAL A 183 -8.03 27.63 7.45
CA VAL A 183 -6.64 27.82 7.03
C VAL A 183 -6.43 27.35 5.57
N PRO A 184 -5.38 27.79 4.87
CA PRO A 184 -5.02 27.28 3.56
C PRO A 184 -4.77 25.75 3.59
N ILE A 185 -4.98 25.07 2.44
CA ILE A 185 -4.81 23.61 2.32
C ILE A 185 -3.44 23.15 2.85
N ASN A 186 -2.37 23.87 2.53
CA ASN A 186 -1.01 23.52 2.91
C ASN A 186 -0.66 23.79 4.39
N GLU A 187 -1.49 24.53 5.11
CA GLU A 187 -1.33 24.81 6.55
C GLU A 187 -2.25 23.99 7.43
N SER A 188 -3.14 23.18 6.79
CA SER A 188 -4.15 22.38 7.48
C SER A 188 -3.60 21.01 7.94
N SER A 189 -4.39 20.33 8.77
CA SER A 189 -4.15 18.94 9.20
C SER A 189 -4.36 17.90 8.09
N CYS A 190 -4.50 18.33 6.82
CA CYS A 190 -4.77 17.46 5.68
C CYS A 190 -3.61 16.48 5.43
N VAL A 191 -3.92 15.19 5.43
CA VAL A 191 -2.99 14.08 5.14
C VAL A 191 -2.73 13.89 3.63
N SER A 192 -3.26 14.76 2.78
CA SER A 192 -3.06 14.76 1.32
C SER A 192 -3.41 13.43 0.63
N CYS A 193 -4.43 12.72 1.12
CA CYS A 193 -4.88 11.45 0.52
C CYS A 193 -5.49 11.60 -0.89
N GLY A 194 -5.93 12.83 -1.26
CA GLY A 194 -6.49 13.15 -2.58
C GLY A 194 -7.90 12.63 -2.84
N GLN A 195 -8.57 12.05 -1.86
CA GLN A 195 -9.93 11.49 -2.05
C GLN A 195 -10.96 12.57 -2.38
N CYS A 196 -10.80 13.78 -1.83
CA CYS A 196 -11.65 14.92 -2.16
C CYS A 196 -11.59 15.31 -3.64
N ALA A 197 -10.41 15.22 -4.27
CA ALA A 197 -10.24 15.44 -5.72
C ALA A 197 -10.83 14.27 -6.52
N THR A 198 -10.63 13.04 -6.05
CA THR A 198 -11.17 11.82 -6.69
C THR A 198 -12.69 11.84 -6.84
N VAL A 199 -13.41 12.32 -5.82
CA VAL A 199 -14.88 12.29 -5.79
C VAL A 199 -15.56 13.58 -6.24
N CYS A 200 -14.81 14.61 -6.63
CA CYS A 200 -15.37 15.90 -7.02
C CYS A 200 -16.05 15.82 -8.38
N PRO A 201 -17.37 16.04 -8.50
CA PRO A 201 -18.11 15.83 -9.75
C PRO A 201 -17.89 16.94 -10.79
N CYS A 202 -17.27 18.05 -10.42
CA CYS A 202 -17.06 19.21 -11.28
C CYS A 202 -15.59 19.68 -11.33
N ASN A 203 -14.65 18.87 -10.84
CA ASN A 203 -13.21 19.19 -10.76
C ASN A 203 -12.90 20.54 -10.08
N ALA A 204 -13.81 21.03 -9.20
CA ALA A 204 -13.50 22.15 -8.31
C ALA A 204 -12.35 21.81 -7.35
N MET A 205 -12.26 20.56 -6.91
CA MET A 205 -11.06 19.93 -6.35
C MET A 205 -10.39 19.17 -7.49
N MET A 206 -9.13 19.46 -7.80
CA MET A 206 -8.42 18.84 -8.92
C MET A 206 -6.92 18.76 -8.61
N GLU A 207 -6.28 17.71 -9.09
CA GLU A 207 -4.82 17.56 -9.03
C GLU A 207 -4.12 18.70 -9.77
N VAL A 208 -3.04 19.22 -9.20
CA VAL A 208 -2.28 20.34 -9.81
C VAL A 208 -1.75 19.94 -11.19
N ASN A 209 -1.29 18.72 -11.37
CA ASN A 209 -0.77 18.21 -12.64
C ASN A 209 -1.83 18.13 -13.77
N MET A 210 -3.11 18.15 -13.42
CA MET A 210 -4.20 18.18 -14.41
C MET A 210 -4.48 19.59 -14.92
N GLU A 211 -4.17 20.63 -14.14
CA GLU A 211 -4.49 22.00 -14.50
C GLU A 211 -3.63 22.46 -15.67
N GLY A 212 -4.26 22.84 -16.77
CA GLY A 212 -3.59 23.28 -17.98
C GLY A 212 -2.96 22.17 -18.84
N ASN A 213 -2.99 20.91 -18.41
CA ASN A 213 -2.32 19.81 -19.12
C ASN A 213 -3.26 18.85 -19.84
N ALA A 214 -4.50 18.76 -19.41
CA ALA A 214 -5.46 17.79 -19.96
C ALA A 214 -6.79 18.40 -20.45
N GLY A 215 -7.05 19.66 -20.20
CA GLY A 215 -8.23 20.36 -20.70
C GLY A 215 -8.23 20.58 -22.21
N TYR A 216 -9.35 21.07 -22.74
CA TYR A 216 -9.48 21.33 -24.17
C TYR A 216 -8.47 22.37 -24.69
N MET A 217 -8.21 23.37 -23.89
CA MET A 217 -7.36 24.50 -24.24
C MET A 217 -5.93 24.39 -23.71
N THR A 218 -5.46 23.17 -23.46
CA THR A 218 -4.13 22.89 -22.86
C THR A 218 -2.96 23.55 -23.58
N ASP A 219 -3.03 23.67 -24.91
CA ASP A 219 -1.97 24.28 -25.72
C ASP A 219 -2.21 25.79 -25.97
N THR A 220 -3.20 26.39 -25.32
CA THR A 220 -3.53 27.80 -25.47
C THR A 220 -2.75 28.64 -24.45
N GLU A 221 -2.13 29.72 -24.91
CA GLU A 221 -1.47 30.68 -24.02
C GLU A 221 -2.42 31.15 -22.90
N PRO A 222 -1.98 31.15 -21.63
CA PRO A 222 -2.84 31.45 -20.46
C PRO A 222 -3.61 32.76 -20.58
N GLY A 223 -3.00 33.80 -21.18
CA GLY A 223 -3.66 35.08 -21.39
C GLY A 223 -4.81 34.99 -22.41
N SER A 224 -4.67 34.18 -23.46
CA SER A 224 -5.72 33.96 -24.46
C SER A 224 -6.84 33.13 -23.86
N LEU A 225 -6.55 32.08 -23.09
CA LEU A 225 -7.52 31.27 -22.39
C LEU A 225 -8.33 32.11 -21.40
N ALA A 226 -7.69 32.95 -20.58
CA ALA A 226 -8.37 33.88 -19.68
C ALA A 226 -9.30 34.84 -20.40
N ALA A 227 -8.89 35.40 -21.55
CA ALA A 227 -9.71 36.26 -22.36
C ALA A 227 -10.93 35.53 -22.94
N MET A 228 -10.79 34.26 -23.35
CA MET A 228 -11.90 33.45 -23.87
C MET A 228 -12.88 33.09 -22.74
N ILE A 229 -12.40 32.76 -21.56
CA ILE A 229 -13.24 32.51 -20.38
C ILE A 229 -14.01 33.80 -20.00
N ASP A 230 -13.36 34.96 -19.99
CA ASP A 230 -14.00 36.24 -19.70
C ASP A 230 -15.06 36.63 -20.75
N LEU A 231 -14.81 36.34 -22.01
CA LEU A 231 -15.78 36.51 -23.07
C LEU A 231 -17.02 35.60 -22.89
N THR A 232 -16.83 34.35 -22.56
CA THR A 232 -17.95 33.39 -22.31
C THR A 232 -18.74 33.77 -21.06
N LYS A 233 -18.09 34.27 -20.02
CA LYS A 233 -18.78 34.78 -18.81
C LYS A 233 -19.65 36.02 -19.10
N LYS A 234 -19.31 36.80 -20.12
CA LYS A 234 -20.09 37.97 -20.56
C LYS A 234 -21.21 37.64 -21.55
N ALA A 235 -21.23 36.40 -22.08
CA ALA A 235 -22.33 35.93 -22.92
C ALA A 235 -23.59 35.73 -22.08
N GLU A 236 -24.75 35.74 -22.74
CA GLU A 236 -26.01 35.42 -22.06
C GLU A 236 -25.97 34.04 -21.46
N PRO A 237 -26.43 33.84 -20.20
CA PRO A 237 -26.49 32.53 -19.56
C PRO A 237 -27.22 31.51 -20.45
N GLY A 238 -26.64 30.30 -20.54
CA GLY A 238 -27.27 29.21 -21.28
C GLY A 238 -27.13 29.26 -22.80
N TYR A 239 -26.09 29.84 -23.32
CA TYR A 239 -25.82 29.81 -24.76
C TYR A 239 -25.55 28.36 -25.23
N GLY A 240 -26.60 27.72 -25.81
CA GLY A 240 -26.60 26.34 -26.24
C GLY A 240 -25.45 25.92 -27.15
N PRO A 241 -25.01 26.74 -28.15
CA PRO A 241 -23.86 26.38 -29.00
C PRO A 241 -22.54 26.17 -28.23
N LEU A 242 -22.30 26.89 -27.13
CA LEU A 242 -21.08 26.71 -26.33
C LEU A 242 -21.09 25.32 -25.63
N PHE A 243 -22.25 24.90 -25.18
CA PHE A 243 -22.38 23.57 -24.55
C PHE A 243 -22.26 22.46 -25.59
N ALA A 244 -22.94 22.56 -26.72
CA ALA A 244 -22.89 21.55 -27.79
C ALA A 244 -21.48 21.36 -28.38
N ILE A 245 -20.74 22.47 -28.57
CA ILE A 245 -19.34 22.39 -29.00
C ILE A 245 -18.47 21.71 -27.92
N SER A 246 -18.75 21.96 -26.65
CA SER A 246 -18.05 21.37 -25.53
C SER A 246 -18.20 19.85 -25.46
N ASP A 247 -19.35 19.29 -25.83
CA ASP A 247 -19.57 17.85 -25.85
C ASP A 247 -18.61 17.16 -26.81
N SER A 248 -18.57 17.60 -28.07
CA SER A 248 -17.62 17.08 -29.07
C SER A 248 -16.16 17.18 -28.61
N GLU A 249 -15.80 18.26 -27.92
CA GLU A 249 -14.46 18.48 -27.41
C GLU A 249 -14.16 17.60 -26.20
N ALA A 250 -15.12 17.31 -25.34
CA ALA A 250 -14.95 16.40 -24.21
C ALA A 250 -14.61 14.99 -24.68
N GLU A 251 -15.24 14.50 -25.76
CA GLU A 251 -14.89 13.22 -26.38
C GLU A 251 -13.46 13.23 -26.96
N MET A 252 -13.06 14.27 -27.66
CA MET A 252 -11.69 14.41 -28.17
C MET A 252 -10.63 14.44 -27.07
N ARG A 253 -10.94 14.98 -25.91
CA ARG A 253 -10.01 15.02 -24.75
C ARG A 253 -9.79 13.63 -24.18
N LYS A 254 -10.83 12.81 -24.07
CA LYS A 254 -10.71 11.42 -23.62
C LYS A 254 -9.70 10.65 -24.46
N GLU A 255 -9.66 10.88 -25.76
CA GLU A 255 -8.75 10.21 -26.69
C GLU A 255 -7.28 10.64 -26.53
N ARG A 256 -7.00 11.80 -25.95
CA ARG A 256 -5.64 12.31 -25.74
C ARG A 256 -4.97 11.78 -24.48
N ILE A 257 -5.73 11.22 -23.57
CA ILE A 257 -5.27 10.71 -22.29
C ILE A 257 -5.29 9.19 -22.31
N ASN A 258 -4.13 8.58 -22.09
CA ASN A 258 -4.05 7.14 -21.89
C ASN A 258 -4.46 6.79 -20.47
N LYS A 259 -5.33 5.80 -20.32
CA LYS A 259 -5.83 5.33 -19.03
C LYS A 259 -5.45 3.87 -18.86
N THR A 260 -4.61 3.59 -17.86
CA THR A 260 -4.08 2.25 -17.61
C THR A 260 -4.40 1.80 -16.21
N LYS A 261 -5.10 0.66 -16.06
CA LYS A 261 -5.35 0.01 -14.78
C LYS A 261 -4.07 -0.66 -14.30
N THR A 262 -3.65 -0.37 -13.07
CA THR A 262 -2.41 -0.89 -12.50
C THR A 262 -2.46 -0.91 -10.97
N VAL A 263 -1.36 -1.27 -10.32
CA VAL A 263 -1.22 -1.38 -8.87
C VAL A 263 -0.13 -0.43 -8.38
N CYS A 264 -0.35 0.14 -7.20
CA CYS A 264 0.59 1.02 -6.53
C CYS A 264 1.92 0.32 -6.23
N THR A 265 3.02 1.01 -6.51
CA THR A 265 4.39 0.50 -6.30
C THR A 265 4.93 0.71 -4.89
N TYR A 266 4.19 1.30 -3.95
CA TYR A 266 4.73 1.68 -2.64
C TYR A 266 4.60 0.58 -1.59
N CYS A 267 3.51 0.55 -0.84
CA CYS A 267 3.39 -0.37 0.30
C CYS A 267 2.57 -1.63 -0.01
N GLY A 268 2.61 -2.57 0.93
CA GLY A 268 1.96 -3.88 0.82
C GLY A 268 0.42 -3.87 0.82
N VAL A 269 -0.25 -2.72 0.91
CA VAL A 269 -1.71 -2.64 0.71
C VAL A 269 -2.10 -3.12 -0.69
N GLY A 270 -1.28 -2.83 -1.72
CA GLY A 270 -1.59 -3.22 -3.09
C GLY A 270 -2.79 -2.45 -3.66
N CYS A 271 -2.83 -1.13 -3.47
CA CYS A 271 -3.91 -0.29 -4.01
C CYS A 271 -3.96 -0.38 -5.53
N SER A 272 -5.11 -0.75 -6.09
CA SER A 272 -5.37 -0.75 -7.54
C SER A 272 -6.04 0.56 -7.94
N PHE A 273 -5.67 1.08 -9.10
CA PHE A 273 -6.21 2.31 -9.65
C PHE A 273 -5.93 2.43 -11.15
N GLU A 274 -6.56 3.40 -11.78
CA GLU A 274 -6.29 3.80 -13.14
C GLU A 274 -5.32 4.98 -13.15
N VAL A 275 -4.21 4.87 -13.86
CA VAL A 275 -3.25 5.95 -14.07
C VAL A 275 -3.56 6.64 -15.39
N TRP A 276 -3.69 7.95 -15.35
CA TRP A 276 -3.94 8.79 -16.52
C TRP A 276 -2.62 9.44 -16.95
N THR A 277 -2.20 9.15 -18.17
CA THR A 277 -0.93 9.62 -18.70
C THR A 277 -1.09 10.35 -20.02
N LYS A 278 -0.25 11.38 -20.25
CA LYS A 278 -0.10 12.09 -21.51
C LYS A 278 1.37 12.50 -21.64
N ASP A 279 1.96 12.31 -22.82
CA ASP A 279 3.35 12.72 -23.12
C ASP A 279 4.38 12.27 -22.06
N ARG A 280 4.24 11.04 -21.56
CA ARG A 280 4.99 10.41 -20.45
C ARG A 280 4.71 10.97 -19.06
N GLU A 281 3.91 12.00 -18.89
CA GLU A 281 3.56 12.52 -17.58
C GLU A 281 2.38 11.76 -16.95
N VAL A 282 2.46 11.53 -15.65
CA VAL A 282 1.35 11.05 -14.83
C VAL A 282 0.53 12.27 -14.39
N LEU A 283 -0.64 12.41 -14.99
CA LEU A 283 -1.54 13.54 -14.73
C LEU A 283 -2.41 13.31 -13.50
N LYS A 284 -2.96 12.08 -13.36
CA LYS A 284 -3.94 11.74 -12.33
C LYS A 284 -3.88 10.26 -12.01
N VAL A 285 -4.14 9.93 -10.76
CA VAL A 285 -4.41 8.57 -10.30
C VAL A 285 -5.85 8.48 -9.83
N GLN A 286 -6.63 7.60 -10.45
CA GLN A 286 -8.07 7.46 -10.20
C GLN A 286 -8.38 6.06 -9.64
N PRO A 287 -8.58 5.90 -8.32
CA PRO A 287 -9.08 4.65 -7.76
C PRO A 287 -10.55 4.43 -8.13
N SER A 288 -11.00 3.19 -8.08
CA SER A 288 -12.36 2.78 -8.41
C SER A 288 -13.00 2.05 -7.24
N HIS A 289 -14.34 2.07 -7.17
CA HIS A 289 -15.10 1.23 -6.26
C HIS A 289 -14.75 -0.27 -6.42
N ASP A 290 -14.42 -0.69 -7.65
CA ASP A 290 -14.06 -2.07 -7.99
C ASP A 290 -12.62 -2.45 -7.59
N SER A 291 -11.81 -1.49 -7.12
CA SER A 291 -10.45 -1.78 -6.65
C SER A 291 -10.49 -2.70 -5.43
N PRO A 292 -9.89 -3.91 -5.48
CA PRO A 292 -10.17 -4.96 -4.50
C PRO A 292 -9.68 -4.61 -3.09
N ALA A 293 -8.45 -4.13 -2.95
CA ALA A 293 -7.84 -3.86 -1.65
C ALA A 293 -8.24 -2.49 -1.07
N ASN A 294 -8.33 -1.47 -1.91
CA ASN A 294 -8.45 -0.06 -1.47
C ASN A 294 -9.81 0.58 -1.76
N LYS A 295 -10.64 0.02 -2.63
CA LYS A 295 -11.84 0.70 -3.13
C LYS A 295 -11.45 2.09 -3.67
N VAL A 296 -12.14 3.13 -3.26
CA VAL A 296 -11.84 4.52 -3.66
C VAL A 296 -10.73 5.18 -2.84
N ALA A 297 -10.21 4.52 -1.81
CA ALA A 297 -9.19 5.09 -0.94
C ALA A 297 -7.79 5.09 -1.59
N THR A 298 -7.04 6.15 -1.31
CA THR A 298 -5.62 6.31 -1.66
C THR A 298 -4.88 7.03 -0.54
N CYS A 299 -3.55 7.09 -0.61
CA CYS A 299 -2.74 7.92 0.28
C CYS A 299 -1.87 8.86 -0.55
N VAL A 300 -1.20 9.80 0.11
CA VAL A 300 -0.34 10.81 -0.55
C VAL A 300 0.67 10.18 -1.50
N LYS A 301 1.30 9.07 -1.12
CA LYS A 301 2.30 8.36 -1.96
C LYS A 301 1.65 7.79 -3.23
N GLY A 302 0.64 6.94 -3.10
CA GLY A 302 -0.02 6.29 -4.25
C GLY A 302 -0.74 7.27 -5.16
N LYS A 303 -1.23 8.38 -4.62
CA LYS A 303 -1.95 9.39 -5.39
C LYS A 303 -1.02 10.37 -6.14
N PHE A 304 0.09 10.81 -5.51
CA PHE A 304 0.85 11.95 -6.00
C PHE A 304 2.36 11.71 -6.18
N SER A 305 2.92 10.62 -5.68
CA SER A 305 4.38 10.46 -5.65
C SER A 305 4.93 9.70 -6.88
N TRP A 306 4.69 10.23 -8.08
CA TRP A 306 5.10 9.62 -9.35
C TRP A 306 6.24 10.36 -10.06
N GLY A 307 6.84 11.37 -9.41
CA GLY A 307 7.94 12.15 -9.99
C GLY A 307 9.17 11.32 -10.36
N HIS A 308 9.40 10.20 -9.67
CA HIS A 308 10.51 9.29 -9.96
C HIS A 308 10.50 8.73 -11.39
N ILE A 309 9.35 8.63 -12.03
CA ILE A 309 9.20 8.08 -13.39
C ILE A 309 9.96 8.92 -14.43
N ASN A 310 9.94 10.24 -14.28
CA ASN A 310 10.54 11.19 -15.22
C ASN A 310 11.67 12.03 -14.59
N SER A 311 12.20 11.59 -13.45
CA SER A 311 13.36 12.24 -12.85
C SER A 311 14.54 12.28 -13.82
N ASP A 312 15.26 13.39 -13.85
CA ASP A 312 16.49 13.55 -14.60
C ASP A 312 17.67 12.71 -14.07
N GLN A 313 17.50 12.15 -12.86
CA GLN A 313 18.45 11.22 -12.26
C GLN A 313 18.24 9.76 -12.73
N ARG A 314 17.20 9.47 -13.53
CA ARG A 314 16.94 8.13 -14.06
C ARG A 314 18.10 7.64 -14.95
N LEU A 315 18.53 6.41 -14.72
CA LEU A 315 19.47 5.72 -15.60
C LEU A 315 18.82 5.41 -16.95
N THR A 316 19.48 5.80 -18.03
CA THR A 316 19.02 5.59 -19.42
C THR A 316 19.92 4.66 -20.21
N LYS A 317 21.15 4.42 -19.75
CA LYS A 317 22.14 3.52 -20.37
C LYS A 317 22.89 2.72 -19.31
N PRO A 318 23.39 1.52 -19.66
CA PRO A 318 24.30 0.80 -18.78
C PRO A 318 25.58 1.61 -18.49
N LEU A 319 26.08 1.47 -17.26
CA LEU A 319 27.33 2.08 -16.82
C LEU A 319 28.36 0.99 -16.51
N VAL A 320 29.60 1.19 -16.94
CA VAL A 320 30.73 0.33 -16.59
C VAL A 320 31.84 1.19 -15.98
N ARG A 321 32.39 0.75 -14.85
CA ARG A 321 33.49 1.43 -14.18
C ARG A 321 34.81 1.15 -14.91
N LYS A 322 35.47 2.20 -15.38
CA LYS A 322 36.78 2.14 -16.06
C LYS A 322 37.71 3.17 -15.40
N ASN A 323 38.87 2.72 -14.90
CA ASN A 323 39.84 3.57 -14.20
C ASN A 323 39.22 4.37 -13.01
N GLY A 324 38.26 3.79 -12.32
CA GLY A 324 37.60 4.41 -11.16
C GLY A 324 36.38 5.30 -11.48
N GLU A 325 36.08 5.57 -12.76
CA GLU A 325 34.98 6.41 -13.21
C GLU A 325 33.96 5.60 -13.99
N PHE A 326 32.66 5.95 -13.89
CA PHE A 326 31.58 5.36 -14.68
C PHE A 326 31.59 5.92 -16.12
N HIS A 327 31.39 5.03 -17.08
CA HIS A 327 31.22 5.34 -18.49
C HIS A 327 29.92 4.71 -19.00
N GLU A 328 29.10 5.49 -19.67
CA GLU A 328 27.95 4.95 -20.42
C GLU A 328 28.47 4.04 -21.55
N VAL A 329 27.85 2.87 -21.68
CA VAL A 329 28.16 1.86 -22.68
C VAL A 329 26.88 1.29 -23.29
N GLU A 330 27.05 0.58 -24.43
CA GLU A 330 25.93 -0.20 -25.00
C GLU A 330 25.72 -1.52 -24.20
N TRP A 331 24.52 -2.09 -24.29
CA TRP A 331 24.16 -3.32 -23.55
C TRP A 331 25.12 -4.48 -23.80
N ASP A 332 25.54 -4.72 -25.03
CA ASP A 332 26.47 -5.81 -25.39
C ASP A 332 27.83 -5.68 -24.67
N GLU A 333 28.33 -4.47 -24.48
CA GLU A 333 29.55 -4.23 -23.72
C GLU A 333 29.34 -4.48 -22.21
N ALA A 334 28.25 -3.98 -21.63
CA ALA A 334 27.96 -4.19 -20.22
C ALA A 334 27.78 -5.67 -19.90
N LEU A 335 26.97 -6.37 -20.71
CA LEU A 335 26.74 -7.82 -20.55
C LEU A 335 28.01 -8.61 -20.67
N LYS A 336 28.88 -8.26 -21.63
CA LYS A 336 30.18 -8.92 -21.75
C LYS A 336 31.03 -8.79 -20.48
N VAL A 337 31.07 -7.61 -19.86
CA VAL A 337 31.79 -7.40 -18.60
C VAL A 337 31.19 -8.26 -17.48
N VAL A 338 29.87 -8.31 -17.34
CA VAL A 338 29.17 -9.16 -16.35
C VAL A 338 29.52 -10.64 -16.57
N VAL A 339 29.36 -11.13 -17.79
CA VAL A 339 29.58 -12.54 -18.14
C VAL A 339 31.05 -12.96 -17.95
N ASP A 340 31.99 -12.15 -18.40
CA ASP A 340 33.44 -12.46 -18.28
C ASP A 340 33.83 -12.59 -16.79
N ASN A 341 33.40 -11.63 -15.93
CA ASN A 341 33.76 -11.64 -14.52
C ASN A 341 33.05 -12.77 -13.74
N PHE A 342 31.74 -12.93 -13.93
CA PHE A 342 31.00 -14.02 -13.26
C PHE A 342 31.50 -15.39 -13.69
N SER A 343 31.84 -15.58 -14.97
CA SER A 343 32.42 -16.82 -15.45
C SER A 343 33.82 -17.08 -14.84
N GLN A 344 34.65 -16.05 -14.72
CA GLN A 344 35.94 -16.19 -14.07
C GLN A 344 35.81 -16.59 -12.60
N ILE A 345 34.96 -15.89 -11.83
CA ILE A 345 34.73 -16.16 -10.41
C ILE A 345 34.15 -17.56 -10.22
N LYS A 346 33.12 -17.92 -10.99
CA LYS A 346 32.49 -19.24 -10.94
C LYS A 346 33.50 -20.37 -11.26
N ASN A 347 34.36 -20.19 -12.26
CA ASN A 347 35.35 -21.19 -12.63
C ASN A 347 36.46 -21.33 -11.60
N GLN A 348 36.82 -20.24 -10.91
CA GLN A 348 37.91 -20.24 -9.92
C GLN A 348 37.44 -20.72 -8.54
N TYR A 349 36.27 -20.29 -8.08
CA TYR A 349 35.81 -20.48 -6.71
C TYR A 349 34.52 -21.32 -6.59
N GLY A 350 33.84 -21.61 -7.70
CA GLY A 350 32.53 -22.31 -7.71
C GLY A 350 31.34 -21.37 -7.65
N GLY A 351 30.12 -21.94 -7.81
CA GLY A 351 28.87 -21.17 -7.82
C GLY A 351 28.54 -20.50 -6.48
N GLU A 352 28.91 -21.15 -5.37
CA GLU A 352 28.68 -20.61 -4.01
C GLU A 352 29.50 -19.35 -3.69
N ALA A 353 30.46 -18.98 -4.51
CA ALA A 353 31.20 -17.71 -4.40
C ALA A 353 30.39 -16.51 -4.98
N LEU A 354 29.22 -16.75 -5.57
CA LEU A 354 28.34 -15.73 -6.11
C LEU A 354 27.11 -15.58 -5.22
N ALA A 355 26.72 -14.34 -4.96
CA ALA A 355 25.58 -14.00 -4.14
C ALA A 355 24.63 -13.01 -4.86
N PHE A 356 23.35 -13.07 -4.51
CA PHE A 356 22.28 -12.36 -5.20
C PHE A 356 21.28 -11.78 -4.18
N ILE A 357 21.00 -10.48 -4.28
CA ILE A 357 19.98 -9.82 -3.46
C ILE A 357 18.86 -9.33 -4.36
N ALA A 358 17.65 -9.85 -4.12
CA ALA A 358 16.46 -9.59 -4.89
C ALA A 358 15.63 -8.45 -4.29
N SER A 359 14.98 -7.68 -5.16
CA SER A 359 14.09 -6.60 -4.76
C SER A 359 12.70 -7.10 -4.31
N SER A 360 12.19 -6.51 -3.27
CA SER A 360 10.75 -6.59 -2.93
C SER A 360 9.89 -5.55 -3.67
N LYS A 361 10.49 -4.77 -4.57
CA LYS A 361 9.84 -3.82 -5.48
C LYS A 361 9.54 -4.42 -6.84
N GLY A 362 10.32 -5.40 -7.28
CA GLY A 362 10.13 -6.11 -8.54
C GLY A 362 8.85 -6.94 -8.57
N THR A 363 8.50 -7.44 -9.73
CA THR A 363 7.32 -8.29 -9.92
C THR A 363 7.55 -9.71 -9.40
N ASN A 364 6.49 -10.50 -9.30
CA ASN A 364 6.58 -11.94 -8.99
C ASN A 364 7.48 -12.64 -10.01
N GLU A 365 7.28 -12.34 -11.28
CA GLU A 365 8.03 -12.90 -12.40
C GLU A 365 9.53 -12.56 -12.31
N GLU A 366 9.85 -11.33 -11.94
CA GLU A 366 11.24 -10.87 -11.77
C GLU A 366 11.90 -11.53 -10.56
N SER A 367 11.19 -11.62 -9.44
CA SER A 367 11.67 -12.33 -8.25
C SER A 367 11.88 -13.83 -8.55
N TYR A 368 11.00 -14.46 -9.32
CA TYR A 368 11.16 -15.83 -9.78
C TYR A 368 12.40 -15.99 -10.66
N LEU A 369 12.59 -15.10 -11.64
CA LEU A 369 13.75 -15.20 -12.53
C LEU A 369 15.06 -14.92 -11.82
N MET A 370 15.09 -14.08 -10.80
CA MET A 370 16.31 -13.85 -10.01
C MET A 370 16.76 -15.12 -9.29
N GLN A 371 15.84 -15.82 -8.58
CA GLN A 371 16.22 -17.08 -7.94
C GLN A 371 16.53 -18.18 -8.97
N LYS A 372 15.86 -18.20 -10.12
CA LYS A 372 16.16 -19.13 -11.20
C LYS A 372 17.55 -18.86 -11.79
N LEU A 373 17.91 -17.59 -12.00
CA LEU A 373 19.24 -17.16 -12.46
C LEU A 373 20.33 -17.64 -11.50
N SER A 374 20.18 -17.37 -10.21
CA SER A 374 21.11 -17.81 -9.17
C SER A 374 21.32 -19.33 -9.19
N ARG A 375 20.22 -20.10 -9.19
CA ARG A 375 20.25 -21.56 -9.05
C ARG A 375 20.56 -22.29 -10.34
N GLN A 376 19.90 -21.96 -11.44
CA GLN A 376 20.06 -22.66 -12.71
C GLN A 376 21.37 -22.26 -13.41
N VAL A 377 21.62 -20.93 -13.51
CA VAL A 377 22.78 -20.44 -14.30
C VAL A 377 24.05 -20.51 -13.49
N PHE A 378 24.01 -20.09 -12.22
CA PHE A 378 25.23 -19.97 -11.41
C PHE A 378 25.45 -21.16 -10.47
N GLY A 379 24.41 -21.92 -10.13
CA GLY A 379 24.49 -23.07 -9.21
C GLY A 379 24.60 -22.65 -7.75
N SER A 380 24.17 -21.43 -7.41
CA SER A 380 24.21 -20.85 -6.06
C SER A 380 22.81 -20.80 -5.44
N ASN A 381 22.72 -21.14 -4.15
CA ASN A 381 21.54 -20.86 -3.33
C ASN A 381 21.69 -19.57 -2.50
N ASN A 382 22.80 -18.81 -2.67
CA ASN A 382 22.98 -17.51 -2.02
C ASN A 382 22.09 -16.46 -2.71
N VAL A 383 20.80 -16.53 -2.49
CA VAL A 383 19.79 -15.57 -2.97
C VAL A 383 18.84 -15.25 -1.83
N ASP A 384 18.67 -13.97 -1.51
CA ASP A 384 17.76 -13.51 -0.46
C ASP A 384 17.11 -12.19 -0.88
N ASN A 385 16.22 -11.64 -0.07
CA ASN A 385 15.54 -10.37 -0.32
C ASN A 385 15.24 -9.64 0.99
N CYS A 386 14.74 -8.40 0.92
CA CYS A 386 14.51 -7.57 2.10
C CYS A 386 13.50 -8.16 3.11
N SER A 387 12.72 -9.21 2.77
CA SER A 387 11.83 -9.88 3.71
C SER A 387 12.58 -10.47 4.91
N ARG A 388 13.88 -10.73 4.74
CA ARG A 388 14.77 -11.20 5.81
C ARG A 388 14.70 -10.29 7.03
N TYR A 389 14.78 -8.99 6.81
CA TYR A 389 14.73 -7.96 7.84
C TYR A 389 13.31 -7.44 8.11
N CYS A 390 12.30 -7.93 7.39
CA CYS A 390 10.93 -7.42 7.44
C CYS A 390 10.00 -8.44 8.11
N GLN A 391 9.44 -9.36 7.33
CA GLN A 391 8.37 -10.27 7.76
C GLN A 391 8.73 -11.76 7.70
N ALA A 392 9.96 -12.14 7.37
CA ALA A 392 10.39 -13.54 7.48
C ALA A 392 10.22 -14.11 8.91
N PRO A 393 10.48 -13.34 10.01
CA PRO A 393 10.17 -13.79 11.36
C PRO A 393 8.69 -14.08 11.58
N ALA A 394 7.76 -13.25 11.05
CA ALA A 394 6.32 -13.52 11.13
C ALA A 394 5.94 -14.78 10.36
N THR A 395 6.47 -14.93 9.13
CA THR A 395 6.29 -16.13 8.32
C THR A 395 6.70 -17.38 9.09
N LYS A 396 7.91 -17.38 9.70
CA LYS A 396 8.41 -18.49 10.52
C LYS A 396 7.50 -18.77 11.73
N GLY A 397 7.04 -17.73 12.42
CA GLY A 397 6.15 -17.86 13.57
C GLY A 397 4.81 -18.50 13.22
N LEU A 398 4.20 -18.10 12.09
CA LEU A 398 2.93 -18.64 11.61
C LEU A 398 3.07 -20.05 11.02
N PHE A 399 4.15 -20.34 10.29
CA PHE A 399 4.38 -21.71 9.78
C PHE A 399 4.42 -22.75 10.90
N ARG A 400 4.99 -22.42 12.07
CA ARG A 400 5.05 -23.32 13.23
C ARG A 400 3.66 -23.69 13.77
N THR A 401 2.71 -22.77 13.69
CA THR A 401 1.41 -22.84 14.38
C THR A 401 0.25 -23.18 13.45
N VAL A 402 0.17 -22.54 12.27
CA VAL A 402 -0.98 -22.66 11.36
C VAL A 402 -0.60 -23.14 9.94
N GLY A 403 0.70 -23.24 9.63
CA GLY A 403 1.22 -23.85 8.40
C GLY A 403 1.20 -22.95 7.15
N HIS A 404 0.78 -21.69 7.26
CA HIS A 404 0.94 -20.66 6.23
C HIS A 404 1.52 -19.39 6.83
N GLY A 405 2.34 -18.67 6.07
CA GLY A 405 3.04 -17.46 6.52
C GLY A 405 2.42 -16.13 6.09
N GLY A 406 1.16 -16.12 5.65
CA GLY A 406 0.46 -14.92 5.18
C GLY A 406 -0.72 -14.51 6.08
N ASP A 407 -1.38 -13.40 5.72
CA ASP A 407 -2.58 -12.91 6.40
C ASP A 407 -3.70 -13.97 6.38
N SER A 408 -4.42 -14.13 7.48
CA SER A 408 -5.49 -15.15 7.58
C SER A 408 -6.70 -14.83 6.71
N GLY A 409 -7.00 -13.56 6.48
CA GLY A 409 -8.12 -13.07 5.70
C GLY A 409 -7.74 -11.92 4.79
N SER A 410 -8.74 -11.16 4.33
CA SER A 410 -8.55 -9.98 3.50
C SER A 410 -8.52 -8.68 4.31
N ILE A 411 -8.11 -7.58 3.67
CA ILE A 411 -8.21 -6.23 4.24
C ILE A 411 -9.69 -5.89 4.54
N GLU A 412 -10.63 -6.41 3.75
CA GLU A 412 -12.06 -6.25 4.01
C GLU A 412 -12.51 -6.95 5.30
N ASP A 413 -11.88 -8.08 5.65
CA ASP A 413 -12.20 -8.79 6.90
C ASP A 413 -11.78 -8.01 8.14
N LEU A 414 -10.76 -7.14 8.05
CA LEU A 414 -10.38 -6.25 9.14
C LEU A 414 -11.51 -5.28 9.53
N GLU A 415 -12.32 -4.83 8.57
CA GLU A 415 -13.51 -4.00 8.86
C GLU A 415 -14.62 -4.77 9.60
N LYS A 416 -14.66 -6.09 9.45
CA LYS A 416 -15.66 -6.99 10.05
C LYS A 416 -15.29 -7.43 11.47
N ALA A 417 -14.04 -7.18 11.90
CA ALA A 417 -13.58 -7.56 13.22
C ALA A 417 -14.36 -6.81 14.30
N ALA A 418 -14.82 -7.50 15.34
CA ALA A 418 -15.40 -6.86 16.52
C ALA A 418 -14.31 -6.10 17.32
N MET A 419 -13.09 -6.62 17.32
CA MET A 419 -11.92 -6.03 17.98
C MET A 419 -10.67 -6.18 17.12
N THR A 420 -9.95 -5.08 16.92
CA THR A 420 -8.61 -5.08 16.32
C THR A 420 -7.55 -4.81 17.37
N VAL A 421 -6.43 -5.53 17.28
CA VAL A 421 -5.24 -5.32 18.11
C VAL A 421 -4.06 -4.98 17.20
N LEU A 422 -3.47 -3.82 17.39
CA LEU A 422 -2.29 -3.37 16.64
C LEU A 422 -1.06 -3.50 17.54
N ILE A 423 -0.04 -4.21 17.09
CA ILE A 423 1.18 -4.46 17.89
C ILE A 423 2.40 -4.07 17.05
N GLY A 424 3.18 -3.08 17.53
CA GLY A 424 4.39 -2.63 16.86
C GLY A 424 4.16 -2.24 15.38
N THR A 425 3.04 -1.53 15.11
CA THR A 425 2.68 -1.09 13.76
C THR A 425 2.04 0.29 13.72
N ASN A 426 2.75 1.26 13.15
CA ASN A 426 2.18 2.58 12.84
C ASN A 426 1.43 2.51 11.51
N THR A 427 0.23 1.92 11.54
CA THR A 427 -0.56 1.62 10.34
C THR A 427 -0.96 2.89 9.58
N ALA A 428 -1.22 4.01 10.27
CA ALA A 428 -1.62 5.27 9.64
C ALA A 428 -0.53 5.84 8.69
N GLU A 429 0.74 5.64 8.99
CA GLU A 429 1.86 6.12 8.17
C GLU A 429 2.39 5.03 7.21
N ALA A 430 2.48 3.77 7.68
CA ALA A 430 3.03 2.65 6.90
C ALA A 430 2.03 2.05 5.90
N HIS A 431 0.75 1.92 6.29
CA HIS A 431 -0.34 1.31 5.50
C HIS A 431 -1.61 2.17 5.54
N PRO A 432 -1.59 3.44 5.03
CA PRO A 432 -2.62 4.43 5.33
C PRO A 432 -4.04 3.99 4.96
N VAL A 433 -4.21 3.22 3.87
CA VAL A 433 -5.53 2.75 3.45
C VAL A 433 -6.09 1.66 4.37
N ILE A 434 -5.24 0.80 4.95
CA ILE A 434 -5.70 -0.13 6.01
C ILE A 434 -6.12 0.66 7.24
N ALA A 435 -5.34 1.67 7.63
CA ALA A 435 -5.69 2.53 8.76
C ALA A 435 -7.02 3.27 8.54
N SER A 436 -7.26 3.83 7.35
CA SER A 436 -8.52 4.51 7.06
C SER A 436 -9.72 3.55 7.13
N ARG A 437 -9.57 2.30 6.69
CA ARG A 437 -10.61 1.27 6.84
C ARG A 437 -10.89 0.92 8.31
N MET A 438 -9.84 0.77 9.12
CA MET A 438 -10.00 0.54 10.57
C MET A 438 -10.65 1.75 11.27
N LYS A 439 -10.22 2.98 10.98
CA LYS A 439 -10.84 4.21 11.49
C LYS A 439 -12.32 4.28 11.11
N ARG A 440 -12.65 3.90 9.87
CA ARG A 440 -14.03 3.82 9.40
C ARG A 440 -14.82 2.76 10.14
N ALA A 441 -14.25 1.58 10.35
CA ALA A 441 -14.91 0.51 11.10
C ALA A 441 -15.19 0.90 12.56
N GLN A 442 -14.27 1.58 13.23
CA GLN A 442 -14.49 2.16 14.55
C GLN A 442 -15.64 3.17 14.55
N LYS A 443 -15.64 4.12 13.62
CA LYS A 443 -16.60 5.21 13.55
C LYS A 443 -18.01 4.74 13.21
N LEU A 444 -18.15 3.86 12.22
CA LEU A 444 -19.46 3.49 11.63
C LEU A 444 -20.02 2.19 12.17
N PHE A 445 -19.16 1.25 12.57
CA PHE A 445 -19.58 -0.11 12.95
C PHE A 445 -19.28 -0.45 14.41
N GLY A 446 -18.66 0.46 15.16
CA GLY A 446 -18.38 0.28 16.59
C GLY A 446 -17.28 -0.74 16.87
N GLN A 447 -16.40 -0.98 15.91
CA GLN A 447 -15.21 -1.82 16.10
C GLN A 447 -14.37 -1.27 17.25
N ARG A 448 -13.92 -2.14 18.17
CA ARG A 448 -13.00 -1.76 19.22
C ARG A 448 -11.55 -1.90 18.77
N SER A 449 -10.68 -1.04 19.29
CA SER A 449 -9.27 -1.03 18.93
C SER A 449 -8.37 -0.94 20.14
N HIS A 450 -7.39 -1.84 20.22
CA HIS A 450 -6.31 -1.84 21.23
C HIS A 450 -4.98 -1.69 20.52
N VAL A 451 -4.11 -0.82 21.01
CA VAL A 451 -2.78 -0.57 20.42
C VAL A 451 -1.69 -0.79 21.46
N PHE A 452 -0.75 -1.66 21.11
CA PHE A 452 0.50 -1.90 21.86
C PHE A 452 1.67 -1.37 21.05
N ASP A 453 2.23 -0.24 21.43
CA ASP A 453 3.35 0.38 20.71
C ASP A 453 4.17 1.25 21.68
N ILE A 454 5.44 1.42 21.37
CA ILE A 454 6.34 2.27 22.14
C ILE A 454 6.18 3.76 21.81
N ARG A 455 5.57 4.06 20.65
CA ARG A 455 5.27 5.43 20.20
C ARG A 455 3.76 5.65 20.10
N LYS A 456 3.29 6.76 20.67
CA LYS A 456 1.88 7.16 20.58
C LYS A 456 1.59 7.82 19.22
N HIS A 457 1.39 7.03 18.20
CA HIS A 457 1.04 7.46 16.83
C HIS A 457 -0.49 7.65 16.66
N GLU A 458 -0.96 8.09 15.48
CA GLU A 458 -2.37 8.41 15.21
C GLU A 458 -3.34 7.28 15.61
N MET A 459 -3.03 6.02 15.26
CA MET A 459 -3.90 4.90 15.63
C MET A 459 -3.93 4.68 17.15
N ALA A 460 -2.83 4.95 17.86
CA ALA A 460 -2.78 4.89 19.32
C ALA A 460 -3.59 6.03 19.99
N GLU A 461 -3.62 7.21 19.38
CA GLU A 461 -4.45 8.35 19.85
C GLU A 461 -5.96 8.07 19.67
N ARG A 462 -6.33 7.30 18.66
CA ARG A 462 -7.73 6.95 18.33
C ARG A 462 -8.20 5.65 18.99
N ALA A 463 -7.29 4.86 19.57
CA ALA A 463 -7.61 3.57 20.16
C ALA A 463 -8.52 3.70 21.40
N ASP A 464 -9.37 2.70 21.63
CA ASP A 464 -10.11 2.57 22.90
C ASP A 464 -9.13 2.41 24.09
N GLU A 465 -8.03 1.68 23.86
CA GLU A 465 -6.96 1.50 24.83
C GLU A 465 -5.58 1.54 24.15
N PHE A 466 -4.68 2.32 24.69
CA PHE A 466 -3.26 2.36 24.28
C PHE A 466 -2.37 1.84 25.40
N TYR A 467 -1.51 0.89 25.09
CA TYR A 467 -0.53 0.27 25.96
C TYR A 467 0.88 0.58 25.45
N GLN A 468 1.76 0.98 26.33
CA GLN A 468 3.14 1.34 25.99
C GLN A 468 4.11 0.41 26.73
N PRO A 469 4.39 -0.80 26.16
CA PRO A 469 5.33 -1.75 26.74
C PRO A 469 6.78 -1.25 26.64
N LYS A 470 7.66 -1.74 27.49
CA LYS A 470 9.10 -1.61 27.25
C LYS A 470 9.48 -2.41 26.01
N PRO A 471 10.46 -1.94 25.20
CA PRO A 471 10.90 -2.65 23.99
C PRO A 471 11.27 -4.13 24.24
N GLY A 472 10.93 -5.02 23.30
CA GLY A 472 11.27 -6.44 23.36
C GLY A 472 10.49 -7.27 24.37
N THR A 473 9.42 -6.74 24.97
CA THR A 473 8.63 -7.45 25.99
C THR A 473 7.26 -7.95 25.51
N ASP A 474 6.99 -7.88 24.20
CA ASP A 474 5.68 -8.24 23.64
C ASP A 474 5.32 -9.71 23.84
N LEU A 475 6.27 -10.61 23.71
CA LEU A 475 6.08 -12.04 24.00
C LEU A 475 5.63 -12.27 25.45
N VAL A 476 6.12 -11.46 26.42
CA VAL A 476 5.82 -11.63 27.85
C VAL A 476 4.36 -11.32 28.16
N TRP A 477 3.85 -10.18 27.71
CA TRP A 477 2.45 -9.82 27.97
C TRP A 477 1.47 -10.70 27.19
N LEU A 478 1.83 -11.13 25.94
CA LEU A 478 1.04 -12.10 25.16
C LEU A 478 0.95 -13.45 25.90
N GLY A 479 2.08 -13.98 26.38
CA GLY A 479 2.13 -15.21 27.17
C GLY A 479 1.30 -15.10 28.45
N ALA A 480 1.45 -13.99 29.18
CA ALA A 480 0.70 -13.74 30.42
C ALA A 480 -0.81 -13.61 30.18
N ALA A 481 -1.21 -12.89 29.12
CA ALA A 481 -2.62 -12.76 28.75
C ALA A 481 -3.22 -14.11 28.36
N THR A 482 -2.49 -14.93 27.58
CA THR A 482 -2.95 -16.27 27.21
C THR A 482 -3.05 -17.18 28.43
N LYS A 483 -2.04 -17.16 29.31
CA LYS A 483 -2.09 -17.91 30.57
C LYS A 483 -3.30 -17.52 31.42
N TYR A 484 -3.55 -16.21 31.60
CA TYR A 484 -4.70 -15.72 32.35
C TYR A 484 -6.03 -16.24 31.77
N ILE A 485 -6.18 -16.17 30.44
CA ILE A 485 -7.37 -16.66 29.74
C ILE A 485 -7.59 -18.16 29.99
N ILE A 486 -6.52 -18.96 29.97
CA ILE A 486 -6.61 -20.41 30.23
C ILE A 486 -6.91 -20.69 31.70
N ASP A 487 -6.19 -20.06 32.64
CA ASP A 487 -6.35 -20.25 34.08
C ASP A 487 -7.76 -19.90 34.62
N HIS A 488 -8.48 -19.00 33.90
CA HIS A 488 -9.81 -18.55 34.25
C HIS A 488 -10.94 -19.16 33.39
N ASP A 489 -10.64 -20.23 32.62
CA ASP A 489 -11.60 -20.93 31.74
C ASP A 489 -12.27 -20.00 30.71
N LEU A 490 -11.54 -18.98 30.22
CA LEU A 490 -12.01 -18.02 29.22
C LEU A 490 -11.61 -18.40 27.76
N HIS A 491 -10.77 -19.44 27.60
CA HIS A 491 -10.31 -19.94 26.30
C HIS A 491 -11.43 -20.69 25.56
N ASP A 492 -11.36 -20.73 24.23
CA ASP A 492 -12.28 -21.51 23.40
C ASP A 492 -11.88 -23.00 23.42
N LYS A 493 -12.35 -23.69 24.44
CA LYS A 493 -12.05 -25.11 24.64
C LYS A 493 -12.55 -25.98 23.50
N ALA A 494 -13.72 -25.68 22.94
CA ALA A 494 -14.27 -26.48 21.86
C ALA A 494 -13.42 -26.37 20.59
N PHE A 495 -12.98 -25.15 20.27
CA PHE A 495 -12.06 -24.92 19.16
C PHE A 495 -10.71 -25.64 19.36
N ILE A 496 -10.16 -25.55 20.57
CA ILE A 496 -8.87 -26.20 20.89
C ILE A 496 -8.99 -27.73 20.76
N ASP A 497 -9.98 -28.33 21.37
CA ASP A 497 -10.17 -29.81 21.34
C ASP A 497 -10.34 -30.33 19.89
N GLU A 498 -11.02 -29.58 19.04
CA GLU A 498 -11.27 -29.97 17.66
C GLU A 498 -10.10 -29.69 16.72
N TRP A 499 -9.48 -28.51 16.82
CA TRP A 499 -8.61 -27.95 15.79
C TRP A 499 -7.16 -27.74 16.18
N VAL A 500 -6.75 -27.93 17.44
CA VAL A 500 -5.40 -27.59 17.88
C VAL A 500 -4.72 -28.72 18.62
N ASP A 501 -3.49 -29.04 18.24
CA ASP A 501 -2.65 -30.00 18.92
C ASP A 501 -1.66 -29.33 19.90
N ASN A 502 -1.05 -30.15 20.79
CA ASN A 502 0.06 -29.79 21.68
C ASN A 502 -0.31 -28.77 22.78
N PHE A 503 -1.56 -28.84 23.29
CA PHE A 503 -2.02 -27.92 24.34
C PHE A 503 -1.25 -28.06 25.66
N ASP A 504 -0.99 -29.29 26.14
CA ASP A 504 -0.38 -29.56 27.46
C ASP A 504 1.07 -29.03 27.54
N ASP A 505 1.88 -29.27 26.50
CA ASP A 505 3.27 -28.79 26.45
C ASP A 505 3.30 -27.23 26.36
N TYR A 506 2.38 -26.67 25.60
CA TYR A 506 2.25 -25.21 25.50
C TYR A 506 1.83 -24.61 26.84
N TYR A 507 0.79 -25.15 27.49
CA TYR A 507 0.33 -24.64 28.78
C TYR A 507 1.42 -24.77 29.86
N ALA A 508 2.16 -25.87 29.88
CA ALA A 508 3.30 -26.02 30.78
C ALA A 508 4.39 -24.95 30.54
N SER A 509 4.62 -24.53 29.29
CA SER A 509 5.59 -23.49 28.97
C SER A 509 5.17 -22.10 29.45
N LEU A 510 3.87 -21.90 29.71
CA LEU A 510 3.34 -20.63 30.22
C LEU A 510 3.55 -20.41 31.73
N GLU A 511 4.06 -21.39 32.46
CA GLU A 511 4.25 -21.26 33.92
C GLU A 511 4.95 -19.97 34.33
N PRO A 512 6.06 -19.51 33.70
CA PRO A 512 6.76 -18.28 34.07
C PRO A 512 5.99 -16.99 33.76
N PHE A 513 5.02 -17.03 32.82
CA PHE A 513 4.32 -15.86 32.33
C PHE A 513 3.15 -15.49 33.23
N THR A 514 3.44 -14.96 34.43
CA THR A 514 2.41 -14.45 35.34
C THR A 514 2.08 -12.98 34.99
N MET A 515 0.93 -12.47 35.48
CA MET A 515 0.57 -11.07 35.31
C MET A 515 1.53 -10.14 36.10
N GLU A 516 2.06 -10.58 37.23
CA GLU A 516 3.07 -9.88 37.99
C GLU A 516 4.39 -9.77 37.22
N PHE A 517 4.81 -10.85 36.57
CA PHE A 517 6.00 -10.83 35.72
C PHE A 517 5.80 -9.92 34.51
N ALA A 518 4.61 -9.97 33.90
CA ALA A 518 4.29 -9.09 32.77
C ALA A 518 4.31 -7.61 33.17
N GLU A 519 3.77 -7.25 34.33
CA GLU A 519 3.83 -5.87 34.85
C GLU A 519 5.28 -5.41 35.06
N GLU A 520 6.13 -6.24 35.67
CA GLU A 520 7.55 -5.94 35.91
C GLU A 520 8.32 -5.76 34.59
N ALA A 521 8.14 -6.71 33.66
CA ALA A 521 8.85 -6.72 32.37
C ALA A 521 8.42 -5.58 31.46
N THR A 522 7.12 -5.34 31.32
CA THR A 522 6.56 -4.39 30.36
C THR A 522 6.41 -2.96 30.90
N GLY A 523 6.28 -2.82 32.24
CA GLY A 523 5.89 -1.57 32.89
C GLY A 523 4.39 -1.22 32.71
N ILE A 524 3.59 -2.11 32.18
CA ILE A 524 2.12 -1.94 32.06
C ILE A 524 1.47 -2.50 33.34
N PRO A 525 0.61 -1.74 34.04
CA PRO A 525 -0.13 -2.26 35.19
C PRO A 525 -0.90 -3.54 34.89
N LYS A 526 -0.76 -4.57 35.71
CA LYS A 526 -1.39 -5.88 35.44
C LYS A 526 -2.90 -5.83 35.33
N GLU A 527 -3.56 -4.91 36.01
CA GLU A 527 -5.01 -4.72 35.93
C GLU A 527 -5.44 -4.32 34.49
N ARG A 528 -4.59 -3.57 33.78
CA ARG A 528 -4.83 -3.22 32.39
C ARG A 528 -4.62 -4.41 31.45
N LEU A 529 -3.61 -5.26 31.71
CA LEU A 529 -3.38 -6.48 30.94
C LEU A 529 -4.50 -7.52 31.18
N ILE A 530 -4.99 -7.62 32.41
CA ILE A 530 -6.15 -8.46 32.75
C ILE A 530 -7.39 -7.97 32.00
N LYS A 531 -7.65 -6.65 32.01
CA LYS A 531 -8.75 -6.06 31.27
C LYS A 531 -8.68 -6.42 29.78
N PHE A 532 -7.50 -6.27 29.17
CA PHE A 532 -7.27 -6.65 27.77
C PHE A 532 -7.59 -8.13 27.52
N ALA A 533 -7.05 -9.03 28.35
CA ALA A 533 -7.26 -10.47 28.23
C ALA A 533 -8.75 -10.83 28.29
N GLU A 534 -9.48 -10.26 29.26
CA GLU A 534 -10.92 -10.49 29.41
C GLU A 534 -11.75 -9.92 28.24
N GLU A 535 -11.40 -8.74 27.75
CA GLU A 535 -12.08 -8.11 26.59
C GLU A 535 -11.85 -8.91 25.32
N ALA A 536 -10.62 -9.34 25.04
CA ALA A 536 -10.28 -10.13 23.89
C ALA A 536 -10.92 -11.54 23.92
N ALA A 537 -10.97 -12.18 25.09
CA ALA A 537 -11.64 -13.49 25.24
C ALA A 537 -13.17 -13.41 25.08
N LYS A 538 -13.78 -12.24 25.36
CA LYS A 538 -15.22 -12.02 25.22
C LYS A 538 -15.64 -11.47 23.86
N ALA A 539 -14.69 -10.96 23.08
CA ALA A 539 -14.97 -10.42 21.74
C ALA A 539 -15.45 -11.53 20.80
N GLU A 540 -16.44 -11.24 19.97
CA GLU A 540 -16.95 -12.18 18.97
C GLU A 540 -15.86 -12.60 17.98
N THR A 541 -15.06 -11.62 17.55
CA THR A 541 -13.91 -11.82 16.68
C THR A 541 -12.77 -10.87 17.07
N VAL A 542 -11.53 -11.38 16.99
CA VAL A 542 -10.31 -10.60 17.20
C VAL A 542 -9.38 -10.76 15.99
N ALA A 543 -9.00 -9.64 15.39
CA ALA A 543 -7.97 -9.57 14.37
C ALA A 543 -6.72 -8.90 14.94
N ILE A 544 -5.57 -9.55 14.86
CA ILE A 544 -4.29 -8.98 15.33
C ILE A 544 -3.42 -8.61 14.15
N CYS A 545 -3.06 -7.33 14.07
CA CYS A 545 -2.13 -6.79 13.07
C CYS A 545 -0.81 -6.44 13.72
N TRP A 546 0.30 -6.84 13.10
CA TRP A 546 1.64 -6.44 13.53
C TRP A 546 2.56 -6.15 12.36
N ALA A 547 3.66 -5.45 12.62
CA ALA A 547 4.67 -5.13 11.62
C ALA A 547 6.09 -5.25 12.20
N MET A 548 7.01 -4.45 11.66
CA MET A 548 8.43 -4.54 11.98
C MET A 548 8.78 -4.25 13.45
N GLY A 549 7.94 -3.53 14.19
CA GLY A 549 8.12 -3.35 15.64
C GLY A 549 8.14 -4.66 16.42
N ILE A 550 7.54 -5.73 15.87
CA ILE A 550 7.62 -7.10 16.42
C ILE A 550 8.71 -7.90 15.72
N THR A 551 8.80 -7.83 14.38
CA THR A 551 9.62 -8.76 13.60
C THR A 551 11.10 -8.39 13.55
N GLN A 552 11.45 -7.12 13.70
CA GLN A 552 12.85 -6.64 13.73
C GLN A 552 13.44 -6.66 15.15
N GLN A 553 13.19 -7.74 15.87
CA GLN A 553 13.75 -8.01 17.19
C GLN A 553 14.32 -9.43 17.23
N ASP A 554 15.29 -9.70 18.09
CA ASP A 554 15.91 -11.03 18.23
C ASP A 554 14.89 -12.15 18.44
N ILE A 555 13.79 -11.86 19.15
CA ILE A 555 12.69 -12.78 19.41
C ILE A 555 11.49 -12.59 18.47
N GLY A 556 11.66 -11.93 17.32
CA GLY A 556 10.57 -11.59 16.43
C GLY A 556 9.74 -12.77 15.94
N SER A 557 10.39 -13.92 15.67
CA SER A 557 9.70 -15.16 15.30
C SER A 557 8.87 -15.74 16.46
N ASP A 558 9.40 -15.69 17.67
CA ASP A 558 8.73 -16.23 18.86
C ASP A 558 7.60 -15.29 19.32
N SER A 559 7.77 -13.98 19.19
CA SER A 559 6.69 -13.00 19.40
C SER A 559 5.53 -13.20 18.40
N SER A 560 5.84 -13.44 17.12
CA SER A 560 4.83 -13.78 16.10
C SER A 560 4.14 -15.14 16.40
N THR A 561 4.87 -16.11 16.95
CA THR A 561 4.32 -17.37 17.45
C THR A 561 3.38 -17.13 18.64
N ALA A 562 3.75 -16.27 19.58
CA ALA A 562 2.91 -15.92 20.72
C ALA A 562 1.59 -15.25 20.30
N ILE A 563 1.61 -14.39 19.28
CA ILE A 563 0.40 -13.82 18.67
C ILE A 563 -0.51 -14.93 18.13
N SER A 564 0.04 -15.86 17.36
CA SER A 564 -0.74 -16.97 16.81
C SER A 564 -1.29 -17.90 17.89
N ASN A 565 -0.49 -18.23 18.92
CA ASN A 565 -0.95 -19.01 20.07
C ASN A 565 -2.11 -18.32 20.80
N PHE A 566 -2.05 -16.99 20.99
CA PHE A 566 -3.14 -16.21 21.59
C PHE A 566 -4.44 -16.34 20.78
N LEU A 567 -4.34 -16.20 19.44
CA LEU A 567 -5.49 -16.35 18.54
C LEU A 567 -6.05 -17.79 18.56
N LEU A 568 -5.18 -18.80 18.61
CA LEU A 568 -5.61 -20.20 18.77
C LEU A 568 -6.32 -20.44 20.11
N ALA A 569 -5.80 -19.90 21.21
CA ALA A 569 -6.40 -20.05 22.53
C ALA A 569 -7.78 -19.40 22.64
N THR A 570 -8.01 -18.32 21.89
CA THR A 570 -9.28 -17.58 21.88
C THR A 570 -10.21 -17.96 20.71
N GLY A 571 -9.87 -18.99 19.91
CA GLY A 571 -10.69 -19.45 18.77
C GLY A 571 -10.84 -18.42 17.65
N ASN A 572 -9.84 -17.54 17.47
CA ASN A 572 -9.87 -16.43 16.51
C ASN A 572 -9.17 -16.77 15.19
N TYR A 573 -9.51 -17.91 14.61
CA TYR A 573 -9.20 -18.31 13.23
C TYR A 573 -10.42 -18.88 12.55
N ARG A 574 -10.41 -19.05 11.23
CA ARG A 574 -11.43 -19.76 10.43
C ARG A 574 -12.80 -19.04 10.35
N LYS A 575 -12.89 -17.80 10.72
CA LYS A 575 -14.13 -17.00 10.66
C LYS A 575 -13.83 -15.58 10.17
N PRO A 576 -14.74 -14.94 9.40
CA PRO A 576 -14.53 -13.54 8.97
C PRO A 576 -14.32 -12.60 10.17
N GLY A 577 -13.47 -11.60 9.99
CA GLY A 577 -13.16 -10.62 11.05
C GLY A 577 -12.23 -11.14 12.15
N SER A 578 -11.55 -12.27 11.93
CA SER A 578 -10.58 -12.80 12.89
C SER A 578 -9.29 -13.25 12.24
N GLY A 579 -8.24 -13.45 13.04
CA GLY A 579 -6.99 -14.04 12.61
C GLY A 579 -5.76 -13.16 12.70
N ALA A 580 -4.70 -13.64 12.09
CA ALA A 580 -3.36 -13.08 12.09
C ALA A 580 -3.13 -12.25 10.82
N TYR A 581 -2.63 -11.02 10.97
CA TYR A 581 -2.39 -10.09 9.86
C TYR A 581 -0.99 -9.47 9.97
N PRO A 582 0.07 -10.17 9.53
CA PRO A 582 1.42 -9.63 9.48
C PRO A 582 1.56 -8.63 8.33
N LEU A 583 1.27 -7.35 8.56
CA LEU A 583 1.22 -6.31 7.54
C LEU A 583 2.55 -6.16 6.79
N ARG A 584 2.57 -6.52 5.52
CA ARG A 584 3.76 -6.48 4.65
C ARG A 584 4.13 -5.06 4.27
N GLY A 585 5.41 -4.70 4.39
CA GLY A 585 5.90 -3.32 4.16
C GLY A 585 5.90 -2.92 2.69
N HIS A 586 6.65 -3.62 1.84
CA HIS A 586 6.77 -3.34 0.41
C HIS A 586 5.60 -3.91 -0.42
N ASN A 587 5.38 -3.31 -1.60
CA ASN A 587 4.30 -3.70 -2.53
C ASN A 587 4.32 -5.18 -2.92
N ASN A 588 5.49 -5.79 -3.05
CA ASN A 588 5.65 -7.19 -3.45
C ASN A 588 6.55 -8.02 -2.52
N VAL A 589 6.74 -7.62 -1.26
CA VAL A 589 7.56 -8.42 -0.34
C VAL A 589 6.95 -9.80 -0.04
N GLN A 590 5.62 -9.93 -0.08
CA GLN A 590 4.95 -11.22 -0.03
C GLN A 590 5.32 -12.04 -1.26
N GLY A 591 5.17 -11.48 -2.46
CA GLY A 591 5.47 -12.17 -3.71
C GLY A 591 6.94 -12.53 -3.88
N ALA A 592 7.89 -11.66 -3.49
CA ALA A 592 9.31 -11.99 -3.54
C ALA A 592 9.66 -13.24 -2.71
N SER A 593 9.04 -13.39 -1.53
CA SER A 593 9.16 -14.60 -0.71
C SER A 593 8.45 -15.79 -1.33
N ASP A 594 7.21 -15.60 -1.83
CA ASP A 594 6.43 -16.65 -2.50
C ASP A 594 7.18 -17.22 -3.72
N MET A 595 7.94 -16.38 -4.41
CA MET A 595 8.71 -16.75 -5.61
C MET A 595 10.06 -17.41 -5.30
N GLY A 596 10.40 -17.59 -4.02
CA GLY A 596 11.59 -18.34 -3.62
C GLY A 596 12.91 -17.58 -3.75
N SER A 597 12.88 -16.24 -3.74
CA SER A 597 14.08 -15.41 -3.54
C SER A 597 14.52 -15.49 -2.08
N MET A 598 14.76 -16.72 -1.60
CA MET A 598 15.15 -17.10 -0.25
C MET A 598 16.21 -18.21 -0.31
N PRO A 599 17.22 -18.24 0.59
CA PRO A 599 18.36 -19.14 0.44
C PRO A 599 18.04 -20.63 0.64
N ASP A 600 16.96 -20.93 1.35
CA ASP A 600 16.58 -22.29 1.76
C ASP A 600 15.31 -22.81 1.08
N GLN A 601 14.69 -22.00 0.20
CA GLN A 601 13.39 -22.34 -0.38
C GLN A 601 13.31 -22.02 -1.88
N PHE A 602 12.62 -22.88 -2.62
CA PHE A 602 12.09 -22.60 -3.95
C PHE A 602 10.72 -21.87 -3.84
N THR A 603 10.09 -21.63 -4.97
CA THR A 603 8.75 -21.00 -5.03
C THR A 603 7.73 -21.73 -4.16
N GLY A 604 6.81 -20.99 -3.53
CA GLY A 604 5.77 -21.54 -2.67
C GLY A 604 6.29 -22.19 -1.39
N TYR A 605 7.42 -21.68 -0.88
CA TYR A 605 8.05 -22.13 0.37
C TYR A 605 8.50 -23.61 0.37
N GLN A 606 8.76 -24.17 -0.82
CA GLN A 606 9.25 -25.54 -1.01
C GLN A 606 10.76 -25.61 -0.68
N ARG A 607 11.14 -26.51 0.23
CA ARG A 607 12.50 -26.50 0.78
C ARG A 607 13.54 -27.07 -0.21
N VAL A 608 14.70 -26.42 -0.32
CA VAL A 608 15.79 -26.90 -1.20
C VAL A 608 16.39 -28.23 -0.78
N VAL A 609 16.27 -28.59 0.52
CA VAL A 609 16.80 -29.87 1.06
C VAL A 609 15.93 -31.09 0.72
N ASP A 610 14.68 -30.89 0.31
CA ASP A 610 13.74 -31.98 0.04
C ASP A 610 13.99 -32.54 -1.37
N ASP A 611 14.38 -33.80 -1.47
CA ASP A 611 14.81 -34.46 -2.73
C ASP A 611 13.71 -34.43 -3.79
N ASP A 612 12.45 -34.72 -3.42
CA ASP A 612 11.32 -34.76 -4.36
C ASP A 612 11.03 -33.35 -4.92
N VAL A 613 11.11 -32.33 -4.05
CA VAL A 613 10.98 -30.94 -4.45
C VAL A 613 12.09 -30.57 -5.42
N ARG A 614 13.34 -30.84 -5.05
CA ARG A 614 14.48 -30.51 -5.89
C ARG A 614 14.42 -31.20 -7.26
N ALA A 615 14.05 -32.48 -7.30
CA ALA A 615 13.90 -33.24 -8.55
C ALA A 615 12.86 -32.61 -9.49
N LYS A 616 11.77 -32.03 -8.96
CA LYS A 616 10.77 -31.31 -9.75
C LYS A 616 11.41 -30.07 -10.43
N PHE A 617 12.17 -29.25 -9.70
CA PHE A 617 12.83 -28.08 -10.24
C PHE A 617 14.00 -28.45 -11.17
N GLU A 618 14.78 -29.49 -10.89
CA GLU A 618 15.83 -30.01 -11.78
C GLU A 618 15.30 -30.44 -13.14
N LYS A 619 14.12 -31.08 -13.14
CA LYS A 619 13.44 -31.49 -14.37
C LYS A 619 13.03 -30.28 -15.23
N GLU A 620 12.49 -29.23 -14.62
CA GLU A 620 12.09 -28.01 -15.35
C GLU A 620 13.30 -27.17 -15.78
N TYR A 621 14.30 -27.05 -14.91
CA TYR A 621 15.48 -26.22 -15.16
C TYR A 621 16.55 -26.92 -16.03
N GLY A 622 16.47 -28.26 -16.16
CA GLY A 622 17.41 -29.04 -16.96
C GLY A 622 18.85 -29.12 -16.40
N VAL A 623 19.05 -28.83 -15.13
CA VAL A 623 20.33 -28.83 -14.44
C VAL A 623 20.23 -29.55 -13.09
N THR A 624 21.35 -30.01 -12.54
CA THR A 624 21.42 -30.47 -11.14
C THR A 624 21.52 -29.26 -10.23
N LEU A 625 20.65 -29.20 -9.21
CA LEU A 625 20.58 -28.11 -8.27
C LEU A 625 21.33 -28.42 -6.97
N ASN A 626 21.83 -27.35 -6.32
CA ASN A 626 22.49 -27.47 -5.03
C ASN A 626 21.49 -27.87 -3.93
N PRO A 627 21.74 -28.98 -3.17
CA PRO A 627 20.87 -29.41 -2.09
C PRO A 627 21.06 -28.66 -0.76
N THR A 628 22.08 -27.82 -0.66
CA THR A 628 22.46 -27.13 0.57
C THR A 628 21.82 -25.74 0.60
N PRO A 629 21.17 -25.33 1.69
CA PRO A 629 20.72 -23.94 1.86
C PRO A 629 21.86 -22.95 1.68
N GLY A 630 21.56 -21.82 1.04
CA GLY A 630 22.49 -20.74 0.86
C GLY A 630 22.59 -19.81 2.08
N ARG A 631 23.22 -18.66 1.88
CA ARG A 631 23.42 -17.60 2.86
C ARG A 631 22.33 -16.56 2.74
N ASP A 632 21.87 -16.05 3.87
CA ASP A 632 21.00 -14.86 3.91
C ASP A 632 21.81 -13.56 3.69
N ASN A 633 21.11 -12.43 3.55
CA ASN A 633 21.72 -11.13 3.25
C ASN A 633 22.88 -10.78 4.20
N HIS A 634 22.70 -10.96 5.51
CA HIS A 634 23.74 -10.67 6.48
C HIS A 634 24.95 -11.60 6.34
N GLN A 635 24.69 -12.90 6.20
CA GLN A 635 25.72 -13.92 5.99
C GLN A 635 26.46 -13.75 4.65
N MET A 636 25.82 -13.14 3.64
CA MET A 636 26.51 -12.78 2.39
C MET A 636 27.57 -11.71 2.64
N MET A 637 27.26 -10.66 3.43
CA MET A 637 28.21 -9.62 3.81
C MET A 637 29.36 -10.18 4.67
N GLU A 638 29.07 -11.07 5.63
CA GLU A 638 30.09 -11.80 6.38
C GLU A 638 30.97 -12.65 5.45
N GLY A 639 30.35 -13.32 4.47
CA GLY A 639 31.04 -14.13 3.48
C GLY A 639 32.02 -13.33 2.62
N ILE A 640 31.69 -12.08 2.27
CA ILE A 640 32.60 -11.16 1.58
C ILE A 640 33.78 -10.82 2.50
N HIS A 641 33.56 -10.51 3.76
CA HIS A 641 34.63 -10.23 4.71
C HIS A 641 35.56 -11.41 4.93
N ASN A 642 35.03 -12.63 4.83
CA ASN A 642 35.78 -13.87 5.02
C ASN A 642 36.44 -14.43 3.75
N ASP A 643 36.41 -13.70 2.61
CA ASP A 643 36.89 -14.15 1.29
C ASP A 643 36.20 -15.44 0.80
N GLU A 644 34.93 -15.62 1.10
CA GLU A 644 34.08 -16.75 0.68
C GLU A 644 33.09 -16.37 -0.42
N ILE A 645 32.62 -15.11 -0.44
CA ILE A 645 31.82 -14.51 -1.51
C ILE A 645 32.72 -13.53 -2.27
N HIS A 646 32.82 -13.71 -3.58
CA HIS A 646 33.65 -12.94 -4.48
C HIS A 646 32.87 -12.06 -5.45
N SER A 647 31.57 -12.29 -5.63
CA SER A 647 30.71 -11.39 -6.41
C SER A 647 29.33 -11.25 -5.81
N LEU A 648 28.75 -10.06 -6.01
CA LEU A 648 27.42 -9.72 -5.57
C LEU A 648 26.62 -9.11 -6.73
N TYR A 649 25.41 -9.58 -6.92
CA TYR A 649 24.41 -9.00 -7.82
C TYR A 649 23.23 -8.48 -7.01
N LEU A 650 22.95 -7.19 -7.10
CA LEU A 650 21.85 -6.51 -6.44
C LEU A 650 20.87 -5.98 -7.47
N TYR A 651 19.57 -6.19 -7.31
CA TYR A 651 18.58 -5.48 -8.10
C TYR A 651 17.53 -4.81 -7.24
N GLY A 652 17.29 -3.50 -7.50
CA GLY A 652 16.26 -2.69 -6.85
C GLY A 652 16.34 -2.67 -5.32
N GLU A 653 17.56 -2.63 -4.77
CA GLU A 653 17.86 -2.61 -3.34
C GLU A 653 19.07 -1.71 -3.06
N ASP A 654 18.97 -0.81 -2.09
CA ASP A 654 20.04 0.10 -1.69
C ASP A 654 20.68 -0.31 -0.36
N THR A 655 21.19 -1.56 -0.33
CA THR A 655 21.75 -2.25 0.83
C THR A 655 22.76 -1.40 1.62
N GLY A 656 23.59 -0.60 0.93
CA GLY A 656 24.61 0.26 1.55
C GLY A 656 24.08 1.38 2.45
N ILE A 657 22.75 1.63 2.45
CA ILE A 657 22.12 2.63 3.33
C ILE A 657 20.90 2.10 4.12
N VAL A 658 20.36 0.93 3.76
CA VAL A 658 19.14 0.43 4.40
C VAL A 658 19.39 -0.71 5.41
N ASP A 659 20.53 -1.40 5.31
CA ASP A 659 20.88 -2.46 6.24
C ASP A 659 21.38 -1.93 7.59
N SER A 660 21.24 -2.72 8.63
CA SER A 660 21.80 -2.40 9.95
C SER A 660 23.32 -2.41 9.91
N ASN A 661 23.96 -1.55 10.71
CA ASN A 661 25.43 -1.40 10.72
C ASN A 661 26.00 -1.14 9.31
N ILE A 662 25.58 -0.05 8.71
CA ILE A 662 25.97 0.28 7.32
C ILE A 662 27.50 0.43 7.14
N ASN A 663 28.27 0.75 8.17
CA ASN A 663 29.73 0.76 8.09
C ASN A 663 30.30 -0.62 7.78
N PHE A 664 29.73 -1.67 8.37
CA PHE A 664 30.08 -3.06 8.08
C PHE A 664 29.69 -3.44 6.64
N VAL A 665 28.47 -3.10 6.22
CA VAL A 665 27.97 -3.40 4.86
C VAL A 665 28.79 -2.66 3.80
N GLN A 666 29.05 -1.37 3.99
CA GLN A 666 29.84 -0.57 3.04
C GLN A 666 31.25 -1.11 2.89
N SER A 667 31.90 -1.52 3.98
CA SER A 667 33.22 -2.15 3.91
C SER A 667 33.20 -3.51 3.19
N ALA A 668 32.07 -4.23 3.20
CA ALA A 668 31.89 -5.41 2.37
C ALA A 668 31.76 -5.05 0.87
N LEU A 669 30.95 -4.01 0.56
CA LEU A 669 30.79 -3.51 -0.82
C LEU A 669 32.13 -2.99 -1.42
N GLU A 670 32.99 -2.38 -0.59
CA GLU A 670 34.33 -1.97 -1.00
C GLU A 670 35.29 -3.16 -1.25
N LYS A 671 35.05 -4.27 -0.56
CA LYS A 671 35.97 -5.45 -0.59
C LYS A 671 35.62 -6.47 -1.67
N VAL A 672 34.32 -6.58 -2.05
CA VAL A 672 33.90 -7.59 -3.03
C VAL A 672 34.62 -7.44 -4.36
N ASP A 673 35.06 -8.54 -4.95
CA ASP A 673 35.88 -8.52 -6.18
C ASP A 673 35.12 -8.02 -7.41
N PHE A 674 33.80 -8.23 -7.46
CA PHE A 674 32.95 -7.77 -8.57
C PHE A 674 31.48 -7.53 -8.11
N LEU A 675 30.98 -6.32 -8.33
CA LEU A 675 29.65 -5.88 -7.94
C LEU A 675 28.83 -5.42 -9.15
N VAL A 676 27.65 -6.00 -9.33
CA VAL A 676 26.65 -5.56 -10.30
C VAL A 676 25.44 -5.01 -9.56
N VAL A 677 25.00 -3.80 -9.91
CA VAL A 677 23.75 -3.21 -9.43
C VAL A 677 22.81 -2.94 -10.60
N GLN A 678 21.60 -3.41 -10.50
CA GLN A 678 20.50 -3.18 -11.45
C GLN A 678 19.43 -2.34 -10.76
N ASP A 679 19.27 -1.08 -11.20
CA ASP A 679 18.38 -0.12 -10.54
C ASP A 679 17.86 0.94 -11.51
N GLU A 680 16.86 1.71 -11.08
CA GLU A 680 16.33 2.87 -11.81
C GLU A 680 17.25 4.09 -11.73
N PHE A 681 18.08 4.16 -10.67
CA PHE A 681 18.94 5.28 -10.32
C PHE A 681 20.38 4.84 -10.01
N LEU A 682 21.29 5.78 -10.08
CA LEU A 682 22.63 5.61 -9.52
C LEU A 682 22.54 5.79 -7.99
N THR A 683 22.07 4.76 -7.30
CA THR A 683 21.88 4.76 -5.85
C THR A 683 23.21 4.82 -5.10
N PHE A 684 23.15 4.97 -3.78
CA PHE A 684 24.38 4.94 -2.96
C PHE A 684 25.14 3.61 -3.13
N THR A 685 24.42 2.48 -3.05
CA THR A 685 25.02 1.15 -3.33
C THR A 685 25.58 1.04 -4.73
N ALA A 686 24.87 1.58 -5.73
CA ALA A 686 25.35 1.57 -7.12
C ALA A 686 26.64 2.37 -7.28
N SER A 687 26.93 3.33 -6.39
CA SER A 687 28.19 4.07 -6.42
C SER A 687 29.44 3.20 -6.15
N TYR A 688 29.29 2.01 -5.58
CA TYR A 688 30.37 1.02 -5.39
C TYR A 688 30.51 0.05 -6.57
N ALA A 689 29.48 -0.07 -7.42
CA ALA A 689 29.39 -1.09 -8.45
C ALA A 689 30.48 -1.00 -9.53
N ASP A 690 30.81 -2.14 -10.12
CA ASP A 690 31.62 -2.24 -11.35
C ASP A 690 30.75 -2.06 -12.59
N VAL A 691 29.52 -2.56 -12.54
CA VAL A 691 28.52 -2.42 -13.60
C VAL A 691 27.19 -2.00 -13.01
N VAL A 692 26.55 -0.97 -13.61
CA VAL A 692 25.17 -0.55 -13.27
C VAL A 692 24.29 -0.76 -14.49
N LEU A 693 23.18 -1.50 -14.31
CA LEU A 693 22.23 -1.85 -15.37
C LEU A 693 20.93 -1.05 -15.18
N PRO A 694 20.46 -0.28 -16.18
CA PRO A 694 19.29 0.57 -16.06
C PRO A 694 18.00 -0.25 -16.11
N ALA A 695 17.27 -0.27 -15.01
CA ALA A 695 15.98 -0.94 -14.83
C ALA A 695 14.78 -0.02 -15.11
N SER A 696 13.65 -0.63 -15.45
CA SER A 696 12.37 0.06 -15.66
C SER A 696 11.48 0.00 -14.42
N PRO A 697 10.86 1.13 -13.98
CA PRO A 697 9.88 1.16 -12.92
C PRO A 697 8.56 0.47 -13.31
N SER A 698 7.68 0.28 -12.32
CA SER A 698 6.43 -0.47 -12.48
C SER A 698 5.47 0.06 -13.55
N LEU A 699 5.45 1.39 -13.83
CA LEU A 699 4.62 1.95 -14.90
C LEU A 699 5.21 1.73 -16.31
N GLU A 700 6.45 1.27 -16.41
CA GLU A 700 7.14 1.02 -17.68
C GLU A 700 7.23 -0.49 -18.03
N LYS A 701 6.52 -1.35 -17.29
CA LYS A 701 6.53 -2.81 -17.48
C LYS A 701 5.21 -3.47 -17.11
N ASP A 702 4.99 -4.67 -17.61
CA ASP A 702 3.94 -5.60 -17.18
C ASP A 702 4.48 -6.58 -16.13
N GLY A 703 3.57 -7.17 -15.34
CA GLY A 703 3.90 -8.18 -14.35
C GLY A 703 2.80 -8.36 -13.32
N THR A 704 3.12 -9.01 -12.20
CA THR A 704 2.19 -9.16 -11.08
C THR A 704 2.85 -8.80 -9.75
N PHE A 705 2.05 -8.30 -8.80
CA PHE A 705 2.43 -8.16 -7.39
C PHE A 705 1.54 -9.04 -6.52
N THR A 706 2.07 -9.49 -5.39
CA THR A 706 1.30 -10.12 -4.32
C THR A 706 1.34 -9.24 -3.08
N ASN A 707 0.19 -8.69 -2.69
CA ASN A 707 0.06 -7.75 -1.58
C ASN A 707 0.03 -8.45 -0.20
N THR A 708 -0.16 -7.68 0.89
CA THR A 708 -0.17 -8.20 2.26
C THR A 708 -1.25 -9.26 2.49
N GLU A 709 -2.45 -9.08 1.87
CA GLU A 709 -3.56 -10.03 1.98
C GLU A 709 -3.44 -11.23 1.02
N ARG A 710 -2.25 -11.57 0.56
CA ARG A 710 -1.98 -12.68 -0.37
C ARG A 710 -2.63 -12.52 -1.75
N ARG A 711 -3.04 -11.31 -2.11
CA ARG A 711 -3.74 -11.00 -3.35
C ARG A 711 -2.76 -10.79 -4.48
N ILE A 712 -2.86 -11.61 -5.50
CA ILE A 712 -2.10 -11.53 -6.76
C ILE A 712 -2.84 -10.56 -7.68
N GLN A 713 -2.16 -9.50 -8.09
CA GLN A 713 -2.72 -8.38 -8.86
C GLN A 713 -1.82 -8.06 -10.03
N ARG A 714 -2.42 -7.78 -11.19
CA ARG A 714 -1.65 -7.44 -12.40
C ARG A 714 -1.32 -5.94 -12.44
N ILE A 715 -0.04 -5.63 -12.74
CA ILE A 715 0.38 -4.33 -13.21
C ILE A 715 0.40 -4.32 -14.74
N ASN A 716 -0.01 -3.22 -15.34
CA ASN A 716 0.01 -3.04 -16.79
C ASN A 716 0.90 -1.85 -17.14
N GLN A 717 1.67 -1.99 -18.20
CA GLN A 717 2.54 -0.95 -18.72
C GLN A 717 1.72 0.28 -19.16
N ALA A 718 1.95 1.42 -18.55
CA ALA A 718 1.34 2.69 -18.87
C ALA A 718 2.23 3.59 -19.75
N LEU A 719 3.54 3.42 -19.64
CA LEU A 719 4.58 4.21 -20.30
C LEU A 719 5.63 3.30 -20.96
N THR A 720 6.24 3.75 -22.04
CA THR A 720 7.39 3.05 -22.63
C THR A 720 8.62 3.24 -21.73
N PRO A 721 9.55 2.28 -21.64
CA PRO A 721 10.83 2.45 -20.92
C PRO A 721 11.56 3.72 -21.34
N LEU A 722 12.24 4.36 -20.38
CA LEU A 722 13.00 5.59 -20.62
C LEU A 722 14.40 5.26 -21.17
N GLY A 723 14.77 5.84 -22.31
CA GLY A 723 16.05 5.57 -22.95
C GLY A 723 16.22 4.09 -23.30
N ASP A 724 17.34 3.51 -22.95
CA ASP A 724 17.67 2.09 -23.15
C ASP A 724 17.37 1.21 -21.92
N SER A 725 16.68 1.74 -20.89
CA SER A 725 16.29 0.96 -19.72
C SER A 725 15.36 -0.21 -20.10
N LYS A 726 15.38 -1.27 -19.31
CA LYS A 726 14.60 -2.49 -19.61
C LYS A 726 13.88 -3.01 -18.37
N PRO A 727 12.72 -3.67 -18.55
CA PRO A 727 12.15 -4.48 -17.48
C PRO A 727 13.16 -5.48 -16.92
N ASP A 728 13.18 -5.69 -15.62
CA ASP A 728 14.19 -6.53 -14.96
C ASP A 728 14.18 -7.96 -15.48
N TRP A 729 13.01 -8.53 -15.78
CA TRP A 729 12.90 -9.87 -16.36
C TRP A 729 13.61 -10.00 -17.72
N VAL A 730 13.63 -8.93 -18.53
CA VAL A 730 14.36 -8.91 -19.81
C VAL A 730 15.87 -8.94 -19.58
N ILE A 731 16.35 -8.17 -18.60
CA ILE A 731 17.79 -8.12 -18.25
C ILE A 731 18.26 -9.51 -17.77
N PHE A 732 17.51 -10.17 -16.88
CA PHE A 732 17.83 -11.52 -16.42
C PHE A 732 17.85 -12.53 -17.58
N GLN A 733 16.88 -12.45 -18.50
CA GLN A 733 16.87 -13.29 -19.69
C GLN A 733 18.08 -13.05 -20.60
N MET A 734 18.50 -11.80 -20.77
CA MET A 734 19.71 -11.46 -21.56
C MET A 734 20.95 -12.09 -20.93
N ILE A 735 21.13 -11.95 -19.61
CA ILE A 735 22.26 -12.57 -18.89
C ILE A 735 22.24 -14.09 -19.04
N ALA A 736 21.08 -14.74 -18.81
CA ALA A 736 20.97 -16.20 -18.93
C ALA A 736 21.32 -16.70 -20.34
N LYS A 737 20.91 -15.99 -21.39
CA LYS A 737 21.26 -16.31 -22.79
C LYS A 737 22.75 -16.22 -23.07
N GLU A 738 23.45 -15.24 -22.53
CA GLU A 738 24.93 -15.12 -22.68
C GLU A 738 25.67 -16.29 -21.98
N PHE A 739 25.08 -16.89 -20.94
CA PHE A 739 25.57 -18.11 -20.30
C PHE A 739 25.14 -19.41 -21.00
N GLY A 740 24.41 -19.31 -22.15
CA GLY A 740 24.00 -20.44 -23.00
C GLY A 740 22.70 -21.11 -22.55
N PHE A 741 21.90 -20.48 -21.69
CA PHE A 741 20.58 -20.96 -21.30
C PHE A 741 19.49 -20.41 -22.23
N ASP A 742 18.62 -21.29 -22.74
CA ASP A 742 17.60 -20.94 -23.73
C ASP A 742 16.33 -20.42 -23.06
N TRP A 743 16.41 -19.25 -22.38
CA TRP A 743 15.23 -18.55 -21.87
C TRP A 743 14.58 -17.78 -23.03
N ASN A 744 13.31 -18.12 -23.33
CA ASN A 744 12.56 -17.58 -24.49
C ASN A 744 11.19 -17.05 -24.08
N TYR A 745 11.14 -16.28 -22.99
CA TYR A 745 9.92 -15.60 -22.57
C TYR A 745 9.66 -14.40 -23.50
N ASN A 746 8.41 -14.28 -23.99
CA ASN A 746 7.98 -13.19 -24.87
C ASN A 746 7.31 -12.07 -24.07
N TYR A 747 6.68 -12.43 -22.95
CA TYR A 747 6.03 -11.50 -22.02
C TYR A 747 5.97 -12.15 -20.63
N PRO A 748 5.70 -11.36 -19.55
CA PRO A 748 5.72 -11.90 -18.20
C PRO A 748 4.73 -13.04 -17.92
N GLY A 749 3.63 -13.14 -18.69
CA GLY A 749 2.68 -14.24 -18.58
C GLY A 749 3.28 -15.62 -18.86
N ASP A 750 4.27 -15.71 -19.80
CA ASP A 750 4.99 -16.98 -20.04
C ASP A 750 5.75 -17.44 -18.77
N ILE A 751 6.28 -16.47 -18.01
CA ILE A 751 6.96 -16.73 -16.74
C ILE A 751 5.96 -17.16 -15.67
N MET A 752 4.80 -16.48 -15.59
CA MET A 752 3.73 -16.86 -14.65
C MET A 752 3.21 -18.27 -14.92
N ASP A 753 3.08 -18.68 -16.17
CA ASP A 753 2.69 -20.04 -16.54
C ASP A 753 3.72 -21.09 -16.04
N GLU A 754 5.01 -20.76 -16.07
CA GLU A 754 6.06 -21.60 -15.47
C GLU A 754 5.96 -21.64 -13.94
N ILE A 755 5.74 -20.49 -13.30
CA ILE A 755 5.51 -20.38 -11.86
C ILE A 755 4.32 -21.25 -11.44
N ALA A 756 3.20 -21.14 -12.14
CA ALA A 756 1.98 -21.91 -11.82
C ALA A 756 2.20 -23.42 -11.88
N ARG A 757 3.00 -23.91 -12.84
CA ARG A 757 3.34 -25.34 -12.93
C ARG A 757 4.23 -25.84 -11.78
N LEU A 758 5.06 -24.97 -11.22
CA LEU A 758 6.02 -25.32 -10.18
C LEU A 758 5.55 -25.06 -8.75
N THR A 759 4.53 -24.18 -8.59
CA THR A 759 4.16 -23.58 -7.30
C THR A 759 2.73 -23.95 -6.93
N PRO A 760 2.51 -24.90 -6.00
CA PRO A 760 1.15 -25.33 -5.62
C PRO A 760 0.24 -24.19 -5.18
N LEU A 761 0.78 -23.15 -4.50
CA LEU A 761 0.02 -21.98 -4.07
C LEU A 761 -0.49 -21.12 -5.24
N TYR A 762 0.10 -21.25 -6.44
CA TYR A 762 -0.21 -20.47 -7.64
C TYR A 762 -0.74 -21.33 -8.78
N ALA A 763 -1.10 -22.60 -8.55
CA ALA A 763 -1.40 -23.57 -9.59
C ALA A 763 -2.51 -23.13 -10.57
N GLY A 764 -3.50 -22.37 -10.10
CA GLY A 764 -4.60 -21.86 -10.93
C GLY A 764 -4.42 -20.41 -11.41
N VAL A 765 -3.24 -19.79 -11.23
CA VAL A 765 -3.01 -18.41 -11.64
C VAL A 765 -2.69 -18.34 -13.13
N SER A 766 -3.33 -17.41 -13.82
CA SER A 766 -3.00 -17.04 -15.21
C SER A 766 -3.32 -15.58 -15.48
N TYR A 767 -2.65 -14.97 -16.44
CA TYR A 767 -2.89 -13.58 -16.83
C TYR A 767 -4.30 -13.31 -17.34
N ASP A 768 -4.96 -14.30 -17.95
CA ASP A 768 -6.35 -14.17 -18.41
C ASP A 768 -7.34 -13.97 -17.25
N ARG A 769 -6.99 -14.41 -16.05
CA ARG A 769 -7.78 -14.26 -14.83
C ARG A 769 -7.48 -12.99 -14.04
N LEU A 770 -6.50 -12.21 -14.49
CA LEU A 770 -6.02 -11.00 -13.83
C LEU A 770 -6.25 -9.76 -14.70
N GLN A 771 -7.42 -9.69 -15.38
CA GLN A 771 -7.74 -8.56 -16.25
C GLN A 771 -8.33 -7.38 -15.45
N GLY A 772 -7.96 -6.17 -15.83
CA GLY A 772 -8.50 -4.96 -15.20
C GLY A 772 -8.16 -4.84 -13.72
N PHE A 773 -9.13 -5.01 -12.82
CA PHE A 773 -8.97 -5.09 -11.36
C PHE A 773 -9.24 -6.50 -10.81
N ASP A 774 -9.46 -7.49 -11.69
CA ASP A 774 -9.57 -8.88 -11.26
C ASP A 774 -8.28 -9.33 -10.57
N SER A 775 -8.41 -10.12 -9.54
CA SER A 775 -7.30 -10.54 -8.68
C SER A 775 -7.63 -11.85 -7.99
N LEU A 776 -6.61 -12.56 -7.53
CA LEU A 776 -6.74 -13.88 -6.90
C LEU A 776 -5.97 -13.88 -5.58
N GLN A 777 -6.52 -14.51 -4.54
CA GLN A 777 -5.82 -14.68 -3.25
C GLN A 777 -5.33 -16.13 -3.09
N TRP A 778 -4.01 -16.30 -2.98
CA TRP A 778 -3.47 -17.63 -2.82
C TRP A 778 -3.86 -18.28 -1.46
N PRO A 779 -4.01 -19.62 -1.37
CA PRO A 779 -3.83 -20.63 -2.42
C PRO A 779 -4.82 -20.50 -3.57
N VAL A 780 -4.32 -20.58 -4.82
CA VAL A 780 -5.15 -20.61 -6.03
C VAL A 780 -5.02 -22.02 -6.63
N HIS A 781 -6.11 -22.78 -6.54
CA HIS A 781 -6.14 -24.20 -6.92
C HIS A 781 -6.23 -24.39 -8.44
N GLU A 782 -5.84 -25.59 -8.92
CA GLU A 782 -5.91 -25.96 -10.35
C GLU A 782 -7.32 -25.87 -10.94
N ASP A 783 -8.36 -26.08 -10.10
CA ASP A 783 -9.77 -25.91 -10.54
C ASP A 783 -10.20 -24.45 -10.65
N GLY A 784 -9.31 -23.52 -10.32
CA GLY A 784 -9.53 -22.10 -10.40
C GLY A 784 -10.13 -21.44 -9.16
N THR A 785 -10.40 -22.18 -8.09
CA THR A 785 -10.83 -21.59 -6.81
C THR A 785 -9.66 -20.94 -6.09
N ASP A 786 -9.93 -19.86 -5.35
CA ASP A 786 -8.96 -19.16 -4.49
C ASP A 786 -9.49 -18.98 -3.06
N GLU A 787 -8.62 -18.68 -2.11
CA GLU A 787 -8.97 -18.64 -0.69
C GLU A 787 -8.79 -17.24 -0.10
N ALA A 788 -9.82 -16.40 -0.12
CA ALA A 788 -9.81 -15.11 0.54
C ALA A 788 -9.64 -15.24 2.06
N LEU A 789 -10.27 -16.22 2.69
CA LEU A 789 -10.14 -16.57 4.09
C LEU A 789 -9.52 -17.95 4.23
N LEU A 790 -8.34 -18.01 4.86
CA LEU A 790 -7.61 -19.26 5.08
C LEU A 790 -8.25 -20.16 6.14
N TYR A 791 -7.91 -21.44 6.05
CA TYR A 791 -8.18 -22.46 7.08
C TYR A 791 -9.63 -22.92 7.20
N LEU A 792 -10.56 -22.53 6.31
CA LEU A 792 -11.96 -22.97 6.37
C LEU A 792 -12.08 -24.50 6.35
N GLU A 793 -11.25 -25.20 5.55
CA GLU A 793 -11.19 -26.65 5.43
C GLU A 793 -10.17 -27.33 6.39
N GLY A 794 -9.59 -26.55 7.29
CA GLY A 794 -8.54 -26.97 8.22
C GLY A 794 -7.21 -26.28 8.02
N PHE A 795 -6.32 -26.41 8.99
CA PHE A 795 -4.98 -25.79 8.95
C PHE A 795 -4.04 -26.52 7.98
N ASN A 796 -2.97 -25.85 7.55
CA ASN A 796 -2.07 -26.40 6.53
C ASN A 796 -1.04 -27.37 7.13
N PHE A 797 -1.55 -28.43 7.75
CA PHE A 797 -0.80 -29.60 8.24
C PHE A 797 -1.48 -30.88 7.75
N GLU A 798 -0.76 -31.99 7.75
CA GLU A 798 -1.26 -33.30 7.26
C GLU A 798 -2.58 -33.70 7.96
N ASN A 799 -2.65 -33.50 9.27
CA ASN A 799 -3.84 -33.81 10.07
C ASN A 799 -4.89 -32.66 10.11
N LYS A 800 -4.70 -31.62 9.34
CA LYS A 800 -5.58 -30.44 9.29
C LYS A 800 -5.75 -29.66 10.61
N LYS A 801 -4.92 -29.91 11.62
CA LYS A 801 -4.94 -29.21 12.91
C LYS A 801 -3.79 -28.21 13.03
N ALA A 802 -4.07 -27.08 13.64
CA ALA A 802 -3.05 -26.14 14.10
C ALA A 802 -2.23 -26.74 15.26
N LYS A 803 -1.15 -26.09 15.60
CA LYS A 803 -0.27 -26.57 16.65
C LYS A 803 0.11 -25.46 17.60
N PHE A 804 -0.15 -25.60 18.88
CA PHE A 804 0.47 -24.73 19.87
C PHE A 804 1.98 -24.96 19.92
N TYR A 805 2.73 -23.87 20.01
CA TYR A 805 4.18 -23.93 20.11
C TYR A 805 4.63 -23.36 21.46
N PRO A 806 5.41 -24.12 22.28
CA PRO A 806 5.88 -23.68 23.58
C PRO A 806 6.66 -22.36 23.49
N LEU A 807 6.49 -21.50 24.49
CA LEU A 807 7.17 -20.22 24.59
C LEU A 807 8.33 -20.28 25.61
N SER A 808 9.39 -19.54 25.32
CA SER A 808 10.44 -19.21 26.27
C SER A 808 10.81 -17.74 26.13
N PHE A 809 11.25 -17.12 27.20
CA PHE A 809 11.69 -15.73 27.20
C PHE A 809 13.02 -15.59 27.93
N ASP A 810 14.02 -15.15 27.18
CA ASP A 810 15.27 -14.67 27.71
C ASP A 810 15.29 -13.16 27.60
N ASN A 811 15.62 -12.43 28.65
CA ASN A 811 15.68 -10.97 28.63
C ASN A 811 16.90 -10.53 27.83
N PHE A 812 16.69 -10.14 26.58
CA PHE A 812 17.75 -9.64 25.71
C PHE A 812 18.00 -8.14 25.85
N PHE A 813 17.05 -7.38 26.39
CA PHE A 813 17.21 -5.95 26.61
C PHE A 813 18.12 -5.69 27.80
N LYS A 814 19.29 -5.12 27.54
CA LYS A 814 20.22 -4.66 28.57
C LYS A 814 20.34 -3.15 28.51
N GLU A 815 20.00 -2.47 29.61
CA GLU A 815 20.30 -1.06 29.72
C GLU A 815 21.83 -0.87 29.74
N ASP A 816 22.32 0.03 28.87
CA ASP A 816 23.73 0.41 28.83
C ASP A 816 23.92 1.71 29.59
N GLU A 817 24.98 1.80 30.43
CA GLU A 817 25.25 2.98 31.24
C GLU A 817 25.84 4.14 30.40
N VAL A 818 26.45 3.85 29.26
CA VAL A 818 27.08 4.82 28.35
C VAL A 818 26.07 5.29 27.28
N TYR A 819 25.36 4.34 26.68
CA TYR A 819 24.36 4.59 25.63
C TYR A 819 22.97 4.47 26.25
N ASP A 820 22.55 5.51 26.97
CA ASP A 820 21.37 5.47 27.85
C ASP A 820 20.05 5.78 27.16
N LEU A 821 20.03 5.93 25.83
CA LEU A 821 18.81 6.13 25.03
C LEU A 821 18.47 4.87 24.24
N HIS A 822 17.17 4.60 24.11
CA HIS A 822 16.68 3.56 23.20
C HIS A 822 16.13 4.21 21.93
N VAL A 823 16.62 3.77 20.76
CA VAL A 823 16.23 4.30 19.45
C VAL A 823 15.13 3.43 18.85
N ASN A 824 14.01 4.06 18.53
CA ASN A 824 12.96 3.49 17.71
C ASN A 824 13.03 4.06 16.31
N ASN A 825 12.68 3.25 15.32
CA ASN A 825 12.56 3.72 13.96
C ASN A 825 11.19 3.43 13.37
N GLY A 826 10.88 4.05 12.25
CA GLY A 826 9.65 3.78 11.53
C GLY A 826 9.49 4.63 10.29
N ARG A 827 8.28 4.58 9.72
CA ARG A 827 7.97 5.27 8.47
C ARG A 827 7.31 6.62 8.71
N LEU A 828 7.34 7.45 7.67
CA LEU A 828 6.54 8.67 7.56
C LEU A 828 5.43 8.48 6.53
N LEU A 829 4.39 9.29 6.65
CA LEU A 829 3.27 9.26 5.71
C LEU A 829 3.71 9.67 4.29
N GLU A 830 4.57 10.67 4.17
CA GLU A 830 5.01 11.25 2.91
C GLU A 830 6.06 10.41 2.20
N HIS A 831 7.02 9.86 2.93
CA HIS A 831 8.10 9.08 2.36
C HIS A 831 7.85 7.58 2.42
N PHE A 832 8.40 6.88 1.45
CA PHE A 832 8.42 5.43 1.43
C PHE A 832 9.83 4.92 1.67
N HIS A 833 10.02 4.20 2.79
CA HIS A 833 11.30 3.66 3.20
C HIS A 833 12.38 4.75 3.30
N GLU A 834 13.59 4.54 2.73
CA GLU A 834 14.68 5.52 2.66
C GLU A 834 14.32 6.77 1.85
N GLY A 835 13.44 6.65 0.89
CA GLY A 835 12.93 7.80 0.13
C GLY A 835 13.46 7.94 -1.29
N ASN A 836 14.30 7.03 -1.80
CA ASN A 836 14.91 7.13 -3.14
C ASN A 836 13.90 7.47 -4.25
N MET A 837 12.71 6.89 -4.21
CA MET A 837 11.64 7.22 -5.16
C MET A 837 10.86 8.50 -4.78
N THR A 838 10.55 8.68 -3.49
CA THR A 838 9.65 9.75 -3.05
C THR A 838 10.30 11.12 -3.01
N TYR A 839 11.61 11.20 -2.75
CA TYR A 839 12.38 12.45 -2.87
C TYR A 839 12.50 12.97 -4.31
N GLN A 840 12.21 12.12 -5.33
CA GLN A 840 12.13 12.56 -6.73
C GLN A 840 10.84 13.33 -7.05
N THR A 841 9.91 13.46 -6.10
CA THR A 841 8.68 14.24 -6.25
C THR A 841 8.81 15.55 -5.47
N GLU A 842 8.96 16.66 -6.17
CA GLU A 842 9.20 17.99 -5.59
C GLU A 842 8.23 18.36 -4.46
N MET A 843 6.93 18.05 -4.64
CA MET A 843 5.91 18.38 -3.66
C MET A 843 6.01 17.53 -2.37
N ILE A 844 6.44 16.28 -2.49
CA ILE A 844 6.75 15.42 -1.34
C ILE A 844 7.96 15.97 -0.60
N LYS A 845 9.03 16.28 -1.33
CA LYS A 845 10.25 16.89 -0.79
C LYS A 845 9.98 18.22 -0.10
N TYR A 846 9.11 19.06 -0.69
CA TYR A 846 8.69 20.32 -0.07
C TYR A 846 7.96 20.10 1.26
N LYS A 847 7.05 19.10 1.32
CA LYS A 847 6.26 18.83 2.52
C LYS A 847 7.08 18.22 3.65
N MET A 848 8.02 17.33 3.33
CA MET A 848 8.90 16.65 4.28
C MET A 848 10.35 16.59 3.74
N PRO A 849 11.12 17.67 3.88
CA PRO A 849 12.43 17.75 3.26
C PRO A 849 13.53 16.95 3.97
N ASN A 850 13.45 16.76 5.29
CA ASN A 850 14.53 16.19 6.08
C ASN A 850 14.03 15.14 7.08
N THR A 851 14.93 14.25 7.51
CA THR A 851 14.71 13.43 8.70
C THR A 851 14.94 14.24 9.98
N PHE A 852 14.49 13.70 11.10
CA PHE A 852 14.51 14.35 12.41
C PHE A 852 14.63 13.33 13.54
N VAL A 853 14.75 13.78 14.79
CA VAL A 853 14.61 12.94 15.98
C VAL A 853 13.49 13.46 16.87
N GLU A 854 12.54 12.61 17.24
CA GLU A 854 11.55 12.90 18.29
C GLU A 854 12.14 12.53 19.65
N ILE A 855 12.01 13.44 20.63
CA ILE A 855 12.38 13.22 22.03
C ILE A 855 11.24 13.63 22.96
N SER A 856 11.17 12.99 24.14
CA SER A 856 10.15 13.34 25.14
C SER A 856 10.41 14.73 25.77
N PRO A 857 9.37 15.43 26.26
CA PRO A 857 9.54 16.68 27.02
C PRO A 857 10.40 16.50 28.28
N GLU A 858 10.36 15.32 28.89
CA GLU A 858 11.18 14.97 30.04
C GLU A 858 12.67 14.94 29.67
N LEU A 859 13.01 14.20 28.61
CA LEU A 859 14.38 14.10 28.09
C LEU A 859 14.90 15.46 27.62
N ALA A 860 14.07 16.23 26.91
CA ALA A 860 14.40 17.58 26.47
C ALA A 860 14.77 18.49 27.64
N LYS A 861 14.00 18.44 28.72
CA LYS A 861 14.27 19.21 29.93
C LYS A 861 15.55 18.73 30.66
N ASP A 862 15.75 17.42 30.83
CA ASP A 862 16.89 16.83 31.52
C ASP A 862 18.21 17.12 30.80
N ARG A 863 18.21 17.14 29.48
CA ARG A 863 19.39 17.42 28.64
C ARG A 863 19.50 18.88 28.22
N ASN A 864 18.55 19.75 28.64
CA ASN A 864 18.46 21.16 28.26
C ASN A 864 18.46 21.35 26.72
N ILE A 865 17.66 20.54 26.03
CA ILE A 865 17.47 20.56 24.56
C ILE A 865 16.14 21.27 24.27
N HIS A 866 16.09 22.08 23.21
CA HIS A 866 14.89 22.81 22.79
C HIS A 866 14.40 22.32 21.43
N GLU A 867 13.11 22.54 21.14
CA GLU A 867 12.51 22.32 19.82
C GLU A 867 13.36 22.97 18.72
N GLY A 868 13.62 22.24 17.65
CA GLY A 868 14.42 22.71 16.52
C GLY A 868 15.93 22.75 16.75
N ALA A 869 16.44 22.30 17.91
CA ALA A 869 17.88 22.22 18.16
C ALA A 869 18.53 21.12 17.30
N GLU A 870 19.76 21.35 16.83
CA GLU A 870 20.58 20.27 16.26
C GLU A 870 21.26 19.48 17.39
N VAL A 871 21.10 18.16 17.34
CA VAL A 871 21.77 17.24 18.30
C VAL A 871 22.63 16.24 17.56
N LYS A 872 23.65 15.74 18.24
CA LYS A 872 24.50 14.64 17.81
C LYS A 872 24.16 13.40 18.63
N LEU A 873 23.68 12.37 17.95
CA LEU A 873 23.48 11.03 18.54
C LEU A 873 24.70 10.19 18.26
N ILE A 874 25.08 9.33 19.22
CA ILE A 874 26.27 8.48 19.14
C ILE A 874 25.89 7.08 19.64
N SER A 875 26.28 6.07 18.85
CA SER A 875 26.15 4.65 19.20
C SER A 875 27.50 3.94 19.21
N THR A 876 27.49 2.62 19.35
CA THR A 876 28.70 1.80 19.19
C THR A 876 29.19 1.68 17.75
N THR A 877 28.32 1.94 16.78
CA THR A 877 28.57 1.76 15.33
C THR A 877 28.79 3.05 14.58
N GLY A 878 28.31 4.18 15.11
CA GLY A 878 28.47 5.47 14.42
C GLY A 878 27.85 6.66 15.12
N GLU A 879 27.71 7.75 14.36
CA GLU A 879 27.13 9.01 14.85
C GLU A 879 26.26 9.69 13.79
N ALA A 880 25.19 10.35 14.21
CA ALA A 880 24.30 11.11 13.35
C ALA A 880 23.95 12.48 13.94
N LYS A 881 23.76 13.49 13.07
CA LYS A 881 23.26 14.83 13.46
C LYS A 881 21.83 14.98 12.97
N LEU A 882 20.93 15.37 13.86
CA LEU A 882 19.51 15.49 13.58
C LEU A 882 18.91 16.72 14.26
N ILE A 883 17.84 17.23 13.64
CA ILE A 883 17.01 18.28 14.25
C ILE A 883 16.00 17.63 15.20
N VAL A 884 15.85 18.22 16.36
CA VAL A 884 14.98 17.71 17.43
C VAL A 884 13.54 18.20 17.25
N HIS A 885 12.60 17.28 17.38
CA HIS A 885 11.19 17.53 17.66
C HIS A 885 10.84 17.06 19.08
N VAL A 886 10.39 17.98 19.92
CA VAL A 886 9.95 17.67 21.29
C VAL A 886 8.47 17.29 21.26
N THR A 887 8.14 16.04 21.61
CA THR A 887 6.78 15.51 21.51
C THR A 887 6.47 14.51 22.62
N ASP A 888 5.20 14.42 23.04
CA ASP A 888 4.68 13.40 23.96
C ASP A 888 4.34 12.04 23.28
N ARG A 889 4.65 11.92 21.99
CA ARG A 889 4.53 10.64 21.27
C ARG A 889 5.51 9.60 21.75
N VAL A 890 6.69 10.00 22.20
CA VAL A 890 7.71 9.16 22.84
C VAL A 890 7.82 9.47 24.34
N LYS A 891 8.29 8.53 25.14
CA LYS A 891 8.30 8.62 26.60
C LYS A 891 9.68 8.36 27.21
N GLY A 892 10.04 9.12 28.23
CA GLY A 892 11.28 8.90 28.99
C GLY A 892 12.51 9.00 28.09
N LYS A 893 13.30 7.93 28.03
CA LYS A 893 14.53 7.80 27.23
C LYS A 893 14.33 7.18 25.84
N GLU A 894 13.08 6.91 25.45
CA GLU A 894 12.76 6.47 24.10
C GLU A 894 12.87 7.66 23.15
N ILE A 895 13.54 7.47 22.02
CA ILE A 895 13.61 8.45 20.93
C ILE A 895 13.16 7.79 19.63
N TYR A 896 12.67 8.57 18.69
CA TYR A 896 12.21 8.07 17.38
C TYR A 896 12.91 8.79 16.24
N ILE A 897 13.40 8.01 15.27
CA ILE A 897 14.05 8.51 14.06
C ILE A 897 13.36 7.87 12.85
N PRO A 898 12.81 8.67 11.92
CA PRO A 898 12.25 8.12 10.67
C PRO A 898 13.32 7.47 9.79
N LEU A 899 12.88 6.51 8.96
CA LEU A 899 13.77 5.80 8.03
C LEU A 899 14.18 6.63 6.80
N ASN A 900 13.42 7.70 6.47
CA ASN A 900 13.70 8.49 5.29
C ASN A 900 15.07 9.18 5.33
N ASN A 901 15.71 9.25 4.18
CA ASN A 901 17.06 9.74 4.04
C ASN A 901 17.26 10.27 2.61
N ASP A 902 17.79 11.45 2.46
CA ASP A 902 18.08 12.07 1.17
C ASP A 902 19.53 11.81 0.73
N ALA A 903 20.01 10.58 0.84
CA ALA A 903 21.37 10.20 0.49
C ALA A 903 21.71 10.44 -0.98
N MET A 904 20.73 10.27 -1.87
CA MET A 904 20.93 10.50 -3.31
C MET A 904 21.05 11.99 -3.68
N VAL A 905 20.41 12.87 -2.91
CA VAL A 905 20.34 14.30 -3.21
C VAL A 905 21.40 15.09 -2.43
N HIS A 906 21.67 14.73 -1.19
CA HIS A 906 22.55 15.49 -0.30
C HIS A 906 23.79 14.72 0.17
N GLY A 907 23.91 13.43 -0.18
CA GLY A 907 25.00 12.58 0.27
C GLY A 907 24.96 12.27 1.77
N ASP A 908 23.83 12.57 2.42
CA ASP A 908 23.64 12.30 3.84
C ASP A 908 23.28 10.83 4.07
N MET A 909 24.03 10.18 4.92
CA MET A 909 23.84 8.78 5.26
C MET A 909 22.62 8.60 6.16
N GLY A 910 21.90 7.48 6.02
CA GLY A 910 20.75 7.15 6.83
C GLY A 910 21.05 7.22 8.33
N ALA A 911 20.46 8.20 9.01
CA ALA A 911 20.78 8.49 10.41
C ALA A 911 20.56 7.27 11.31
N ILE A 912 19.45 6.53 11.10
CA ILE A 912 19.13 5.35 11.93
C ILE A 912 20.08 4.18 11.66
N ASN A 913 20.51 3.99 10.42
CA ASN A 913 21.33 2.84 10.06
C ASN A 913 22.83 3.07 10.37
N LEU A 914 23.24 4.33 10.61
CA LEU A 914 24.52 4.70 11.20
C LEU A 914 24.57 4.42 12.71
N LEU A 915 23.44 4.54 13.38
CA LEU A 915 23.30 4.32 14.81
C LEU A 915 23.00 2.88 15.16
#